data_7c0570187f1d300655751aef0703cc97
#
_entry.id   7c0570187f1d300655751aef0703cc97
#
_cell.length_a   1.000
_cell.length_b   1.000
_cell.length_c   1.000
_cell.angle_alpha   90.00
_cell.angle_beta   90.00
_cell.angle_gamma   90.00
#
_symmetry.space_group_name_H-M   'P 1'
#
loop_
_entity.id
_entity.type
_entity.pdbx_description
1 polymer ?
#
loop_
_entity_poly.entity_id
_entity_poly.type
_entity_poly.pdbx_seq_one_letter_code
_entity_poly.pdbx_strand_id
1 'polypeptide(L)'
;MPGLAVPTFRGFVPHSASPSQREAIEADPRPLLVLAGPGAGKTYCLTERIRYLIEHLGFEPARICAFTFTNKAAGEIAHRLEQRLGAAASAIKRGTIHAFCAELLRELGAHVGLESGFGIADEEYQLGVLRRIEGPRRWHRSTLSRFSASRFRGDSLRHDDAVLFHEYERFLAARRVVDFDTLVLKAAELLERREECAAVRSRWDVVLVDEFQDLNPVQYRVVRALAVDHQHVFAVGDNDQSIYSWAGADPALFTSLVNDFGLSSQIYLEENRRCPRDVFALARKLVLVNTPLFAGRVSPRAERDSAFPVEAVGFDTDDAELAWIIDDIRRDRTEHGHDWSEVAVLYRKHEIGDGLEGAFLNAGIPCRLAQGRALAEDPVVAYVIAALRVIARPNDGVCRDGFFGVVLSRQLFEQTRAQAESAGHVLARQIEHVATRLPRADENGRQIRRALSDWRNLYALGKRHTTLRGLVQDLLSRRVGRLRSVLDDRHDEISNPASFPDVVAVASRLRAARDRGGEVWMPRTGGVEIALKAILSAIGFSAVHLGGTCPARAERIHADDLPSMGFALGLFKAAQLIEMDEASAAFENFTAIDLETTDADTTTAEIVELAAVRVRNGLIAESFATLVKPRVPIVAAATDAHGLRDADVAAASRFEDVWPAFRAF
;
A
#
# COMPACT_ATOMS: atom_id res chain seq x y z
N MET A 1 -18.95 3.00 -16.79
CA MET A 1 -17.59 2.47 -16.93
C MET A 1 -17.70 0.95 -16.95
N PRO A 2 -17.22 0.23 -17.96
CA PRO A 2 -17.29 -1.23 -17.96
C PRO A 2 -16.30 -1.79 -16.96
N GLY A 3 -16.77 -2.75 -16.15
CA GLY A 3 -16.05 -3.39 -15.07
C GLY A 3 -14.83 -4.15 -15.54
N LEU A 4 -13.75 -4.00 -14.82
CA LEU A 4 -12.56 -4.86 -14.89
C LEU A 4 -12.97 -6.27 -14.45
N ALA A 5 -13.01 -7.20 -15.39
CA ALA A 5 -13.23 -8.60 -15.13
C ALA A 5 -12.08 -9.13 -14.27
N VAL A 6 -12.39 -9.50 -13.03
CA VAL A 6 -11.54 -10.36 -12.21
C VAL A 6 -11.40 -11.70 -12.95
N PRO A 7 -10.20 -12.29 -13.08
CA PRO A 7 -10.05 -13.57 -13.77
C PRO A 7 -10.93 -14.61 -13.09
N THR A 8 -11.98 -15.03 -13.79
CA THR A 8 -12.79 -16.17 -13.40
C THR A 8 -11.90 -17.40 -13.51
N PHE A 9 -11.66 -18.05 -12.38
CA PHE A 9 -11.10 -19.40 -12.37
C PHE A 9 -11.92 -20.27 -13.33
N ARG A 10 -11.37 -20.63 -14.48
CA ARG A 10 -11.98 -21.60 -15.38
C ARG A 10 -12.07 -22.93 -14.64
N GLY A 11 -13.26 -23.33 -14.29
CA GLY A 11 -13.53 -24.62 -13.64
C GLY A 11 -14.48 -24.60 -12.46
N PHE A 12 -14.97 -23.45 -12.00
CA PHE A 12 -15.98 -23.39 -10.96
C PHE A 12 -17.36 -23.55 -11.58
N VAL A 13 -17.81 -24.80 -11.72
CA VAL A 13 -19.23 -25.08 -11.92
C VAL A 13 -19.95 -24.72 -10.61
N PRO A 14 -21.05 -23.94 -10.62
CA PRO A 14 -21.81 -23.67 -9.41
C PRO A 14 -22.36 -24.99 -8.89
N HIS A 15 -21.69 -25.55 -7.88
CA HIS A 15 -22.17 -26.76 -7.22
C HIS A 15 -23.38 -26.42 -6.36
N SER A 16 -24.42 -27.29 -6.42
CA SER A 16 -25.44 -27.27 -5.39
C SER A 16 -24.81 -27.49 -4.03
N ALA A 17 -25.29 -26.77 -3.02
CA ALA A 17 -24.79 -26.93 -1.65
C ALA A 17 -24.89 -28.40 -1.21
N SER A 18 -23.85 -28.91 -0.54
CA SER A 18 -23.90 -30.22 0.09
C SER A 18 -24.92 -30.24 1.25
N PRO A 19 -25.31 -31.41 1.73
CA PRO A 19 -26.24 -31.50 2.87
C PRO A 19 -25.78 -30.70 4.07
N SER A 20 -24.50 -30.81 4.47
CA SER A 20 -23.96 -30.07 5.60
C SER A 20 -23.83 -28.56 5.34
N GLN A 21 -23.48 -28.16 4.09
CA GLN A 21 -23.52 -26.76 3.69
C GLN A 21 -24.93 -26.18 3.73
N ARG A 22 -25.93 -26.94 3.24
CA ARG A 22 -27.32 -26.52 3.28
C ARG A 22 -27.83 -26.37 4.69
N GLU A 23 -27.49 -27.31 5.59
CA GLU A 23 -27.81 -27.20 7.02
C GLU A 23 -27.25 -25.92 7.62
N ALA A 24 -26.01 -25.57 7.34
CA ALA A 24 -25.39 -24.33 7.82
C ALA A 24 -26.01 -23.08 7.22
N ILE A 25 -26.37 -23.10 5.93
CA ILE A 25 -26.95 -21.96 5.20
C ILE A 25 -28.39 -21.70 5.66
N GLU A 26 -29.19 -22.74 5.81
CA GLU A 26 -30.63 -22.66 6.06
C GLU A 26 -31.00 -22.77 7.55
N ALA A 27 -30.01 -22.87 8.45
CA ALA A 27 -30.24 -22.90 9.90
C ALA A 27 -31.07 -21.70 10.37
N ASP A 28 -31.81 -21.89 11.45
CA ASP A 28 -32.53 -20.80 12.12
C ASP A 28 -31.57 -19.65 12.52
N PRO A 29 -32.07 -18.41 12.64
CA PRO A 29 -31.27 -17.27 13.11
C PRO A 29 -30.97 -17.38 14.62
N ARG A 30 -29.97 -18.18 14.96
CA ARG A 30 -29.46 -18.48 16.30
C ARG A 30 -27.93 -18.52 16.28
N PRO A 31 -27.26 -18.51 17.43
CA PRO A 31 -25.83 -18.72 17.46
C PRO A 31 -25.45 -20.02 16.75
N LEU A 32 -24.48 -19.95 15.83
CA LEU A 32 -24.08 -21.10 15.02
C LEU A 32 -22.57 -21.11 14.83
N LEU A 33 -21.96 -22.24 15.10
CA LEU A 33 -20.57 -22.55 14.80
C LEU A 33 -20.48 -23.59 13.69
N VAL A 34 -19.79 -23.24 12.60
CA VAL A 34 -19.51 -24.10 11.48
C VAL A 34 -18.03 -24.44 11.44
N LEU A 35 -17.69 -25.70 11.64
CA LEU A 35 -16.33 -26.21 11.54
C LEU A 35 -16.10 -26.80 10.15
N ALA A 36 -15.13 -26.23 9.44
CA ALA A 36 -14.99 -26.48 8.02
C ALA A 36 -13.51 -26.55 7.63
N GLY A 37 -13.03 -27.74 7.30
CA GLY A 37 -11.67 -27.97 6.84
C GLY A 37 -11.31 -27.20 5.57
N PRO A 38 -10.04 -27.32 5.11
CA PRO A 38 -9.59 -26.66 3.88
C PRO A 38 -10.45 -27.13 2.69
N GLY A 39 -10.86 -26.19 1.84
CA GLY A 39 -11.63 -26.51 0.64
C GLY A 39 -13.08 -26.96 0.86
N ALA A 40 -13.59 -26.93 2.10
CA ALA A 40 -14.98 -27.30 2.42
C ALA A 40 -16.01 -26.20 2.08
N GLY A 41 -15.57 -25.01 1.64
CA GLY A 41 -16.45 -23.94 1.19
C GLY A 41 -16.91 -23.01 2.31
N LYS A 42 -16.05 -22.68 3.29
CA LYS A 42 -16.31 -21.69 4.36
C LYS A 42 -16.96 -20.42 3.85
N THR A 43 -16.24 -19.71 2.98
CA THR A 43 -16.70 -18.42 2.42
C THR A 43 -17.96 -18.56 1.57
N TYR A 44 -18.13 -19.71 0.90
CA TYR A 44 -19.37 -20.03 0.19
C TYR A 44 -20.56 -20.13 1.15
N CYS A 45 -20.43 -20.89 2.24
CA CYS A 45 -21.47 -20.99 3.26
C CYS A 45 -21.81 -19.62 3.85
N LEU A 46 -20.81 -18.79 4.15
CA LEU A 46 -21.01 -17.44 4.70
C LEU A 46 -21.78 -16.55 3.72
N THR A 47 -21.38 -16.51 2.45
CA THR A 47 -22.05 -15.66 1.44
C THR A 47 -23.46 -16.15 1.11
N GLU A 48 -23.69 -17.46 1.00
CA GLU A 48 -25.02 -18.01 0.79
C GLU A 48 -25.90 -17.89 2.04
N ARG A 49 -25.33 -17.94 3.26
CA ARG A 49 -26.05 -17.64 4.50
C ARG A 49 -26.56 -16.20 4.52
N ILE A 50 -25.73 -15.24 4.13
CA ILE A 50 -26.14 -13.83 4.01
C ILE A 50 -27.31 -13.70 3.00
N ARG A 51 -27.19 -14.36 1.84
CA ARG A 51 -28.26 -14.36 0.84
C ARG A 51 -29.56 -14.96 1.40
N TYR A 52 -29.47 -16.09 2.10
CA TYR A 52 -30.63 -16.76 2.70
C TYR A 52 -31.31 -15.88 3.76
N LEU A 53 -30.53 -15.21 4.62
CA LEU A 53 -31.05 -14.27 5.62
C LEU A 53 -31.86 -13.14 4.97
N ILE A 54 -31.41 -12.62 3.83
CA ILE A 54 -32.07 -11.50 3.15
C ILE A 54 -33.30 -11.99 2.36
N GLU A 55 -33.11 -13.00 1.48
CA GLU A 55 -34.13 -13.41 0.52
C GLU A 55 -35.24 -14.28 1.13
N HIS A 56 -34.91 -15.09 2.16
CA HIS A 56 -35.87 -16.03 2.75
C HIS A 56 -36.34 -15.64 4.14
N LEU A 57 -35.48 -15.03 4.95
CA LEU A 57 -35.83 -14.63 6.32
C LEU A 57 -36.14 -13.14 6.44
N GLY A 58 -35.98 -12.36 5.37
CA GLY A 58 -36.39 -10.95 5.31
C GLY A 58 -35.51 -9.98 6.12
N PHE A 59 -34.28 -10.35 6.44
CA PHE A 59 -33.36 -9.43 7.12
C PHE A 59 -32.98 -8.28 6.20
N GLU A 60 -32.96 -7.08 6.74
CA GLU A 60 -32.49 -5.90 6.01
C GLU A 60 -30.98 -5.97 5.79
N PRO A 61 -30.47 -5.79 4.54
CA PRO A 61 -29.03 -5.85 4.26
C PRO A 61 -28.17 -4.92 5.13
N ALA A 62 -28.65 -3.72 5.45
CA ALA A 62 -27.97 -2.75 6.29
C ALA A 62 -27.80 -3.19 7.76
N ARG A 63 -28.57 -4.18 8.19
CA ARG A 63 -28.54 -4.72 9.55
C ARG A 63 -27.70 -6.01 9.67
N ILE A 64 -26.97 -6.38 8.59
CA ILE A 64 -26.06 -7.52 8.55
C ILE A 64 -24.62 -7.03 8.60
N CYS A 65 -23.81 -7.60 9.51
CA CYS A 65 -22.39 -7.32 9.65
C CYS A 65 -21.58 -8.59 9.40
N ALA A 66 -20.62 -8.56 8.45
CA ALA A 66 -19.77 -9.68 8.09
C ALA A 66 -18.29 -9.32 8.18
N PHE A 67 -17.56 -10.09 8.99
CA PHE A 67 -16.14 -9.91 9.23
C PHE A 67 -15.31 -11.02 8.60
N THR A 68 -14.11 -10.65 8.16
CA THR A 68 -13.06 -11.59 7.74
C THR A 68 -11.69 -11.06 8.18
N PHE A 69 -10.68 -11.92 8.08
CA PHE A 69 -9.34 -11.60 8.59
C PHE A 69 -8.56 -10.63 7.69
N THR A 70 -8.70 -10.72 6.36
CA THR A 70 -7.90 -9.93 5.43
C THR A 70 -8.74 -9.02 4.52
N ASN A 71 -8.17 -7.90 4.08
CA ASN A 71 -8.80 -7.01 3.11
C ASN A 71 -9.07 -7.72 1.76
N LYS A 72 -8.20 -8.67 1.37
CA LYS A 72 -8.40 -9.48 0.16
C LYS A 72 -9.64 -10.34 0.29
N ALA A 73 -9.81 -11.05 1.40
CA ALA A 73 -11.00 -11.87 1.66
C ALA A 73 -12.27 -11.01 1.76
N ALA A 74 -12.18 -9.81 2.37
CA ALA A 74 -13.29 -8.85 2.39
C ALA A 74 -13.70 -8.42 0.98
N GLY A 75 -12.75 -8.17 0.09
CA GLY A 75 -13.00 -7.88 -1.32
C GLY A 75 -13.63 -9.05 -2.07
N GLU A 76 -13.20 -10.27 -1.80
CA GLU A 76 -13.79 -11.47 -2.40
C GLU A 76 -15.23 -11.71 -1.94
N ILE A 77 -15.51 -11.56 -0.65
CA ILE A 77 -16.88 -11.62 -0.10
C ILE A 77 -17.74 -10.53 -0.75
N ALA A 78 -17.22 -9.29 -0.85
CA ALA A 78 -17.91 -8.20 -1.49
C ALA A 78 -18.32 -8.51 -2.91
N HIS A 79 -17.37 -8.98 -3.73
CA HIS A 79 -17.61 -9.35 -5.12
C HIS A 79 -18.65 -10.47 -5.27
N ARG A 80 -18.56 -11.50 -4.46
CA ARG A 80 -19.53 -12.61 -4.47
C ARG A 80 -20.94 -12.16 -4.09
N LEU A 81 -21.06 -11.31 -3.08
CA LEU A 81 -22.35 -10.75 -2.66
C LEU A 81 -22.93 -9.81 -3.74
N GLU A 82 -22.12 -9.00 -4.39
CA GLU A 82 -22.53 -8.13 -5.49
C GLU A 82 -23.07 -8.93 -6.68
N GLN A 83 -22.42 -10.04 -7.01
CA GLN A 83 -22.90 -10.96 -8.06
C GLN A 83 -24.25 -11.59 -7.73
N ARG A 84 -24.55 -11.84 -6.45
CA ARG A 84 -25.75 -12.55 -6.00
C ARG A 84 -26.91 -11.62 -5.64
N LEU A 85 -26.62 -10.52 -4.98
CA LEU A 85 -27.61 -9.59 -4.40
C LEU A 85 -27.69 -8.23 -5.11
N GLY A 86 -26.81 -8.00 -6.12
CA GLY A 86 -26.77 -6.71 -6.83
C GLY A 86 -26.58 -5.52 -5.91
N ALA A 87 -27.41 -4.49 -6.07
CA ALA A 87 -27.30 -3.25 -5.30
C ALA A 87 -27.49 -3.43 -3.79
N ALA A 88 -28.25 -4.44 -3.34
CA ALA A 88 -28.46 -4.69 -1.91
C ALA A 88 -27.17 -5.06 -1.18
N ALA A 89 -26.19 -5.63 -1.87
CA ALA A 89 -24.90 -5.98 -1.29
C ALA A 89 -24.14 -4.78 -0.75
N SER A 90 -24.33 -3.58 -1.30
CA SER A 90 -23.64 -2.36 -0.87
C SER A 90 -24.03 -1.90 0.54
N ALA A 91 -25.22 -2.24 0.99
CA ALA A 91 -25.74 -1.88 2.30
C ALA A 91 -25.20 -2.79 3.43
N ILE A 92 -24.69 -3.99 3.10
CA ILE A 92 -24.17 -4.94 4.07
C ILE A 92 -22.85 -4.38 4.66
N LYS A 93 -22.75 -4.28 5.97
CA LYS A 93 -21.51 -3.92 6.64
C LYS A 93 -20.53 -5.09 6.53
N ARG A 94 -19.40 -4.87 5.84
CA ARG A 94 -18.40 -5.91 5.59
C ARG A 94 -16.98 -5.36 5.66
N GLY A 95 -16.04 -6.19 6.05
CA GLY A 95 -14.64 -5.79 6.14
C GLY A 95 -13.85 -6.58 7.16
N THR A 96 -12.67 -6.05 7.49
CA THR A 96 -11.88 -6.57 8.62
C THR A 96 -12.37 -5.94 9.92
N ILE A 97 -12.19 -6.66 11.04
CA ILE A 97 -12.51 -6.11 12.38
C ILE A 97 -11.74 -4.82 12.65
N HIS A 98 -10.48 -4.72 12.21
CA HIS A 98 -9.70 -3.47 12.36
C HIS A 98 -10.32 -2.29 11.60
N ALA A 99 -10.78 -2.51 10.37
CA ALA A 99 -11.44 -1.45 9.59
C ALA A 99 -12.74 -1.00 10.26
N PHE A 100 -13.52 -1.95 10.75
CA PHE A 100 -14.74 -1.68 11.52
C PHE A 100 -14.43 -0.87 12.79
N CYS A 101 -13.45 -1.29 13.60
CA CYS A 101 -13.04 -0.58 14.81
C CYS A 101 -12.57 0.86 14.50
N ALA A 102 -11.82 1.04 13.41
CA ALA A 102 -11.37 2.36 13.00
C ALA A 102 -12.52 3.29 12.63
N GLU A 103 -13.52 2.80 11.91
CA GLU A 103 -14.71 3.58 11.57
C GLU A 103 -15.54 3.92 12.79
N LEU A 104 -15.81 2.92 13.65
CA LEU A 104 -16.56 3.09 14.88
C LEU A 104 -15.91 4.12 15.80
N LEU A 105 -14.61 4.06 15.98
CA LEU A 105 -13.88 5.00 16.85
C LEU A 105 -13.71 6.39 16.24
N ARG A 106 -13.77 6.54 14.92
CA ARG A 106 -13.85 7.86 14.29
C ARG A 106 -15.19 8.55 14.56
N GLU A 107 -16.25 7.77 14.67
CA GLU A 107 -17.59 8.28 14.99
C GLU A 107 -17.75 8.53 16.50
N LEU A 108 -17.32 7.60 17.34
CA LEU A 108 -17.66 7.56 18.76
C LEU A 108 -16.46 7.51 19.72
N GLY A 109 -15.24 7.64 19.22
CA GLY A 109 -14.01 7.50 20.00
C GLY A 109 -13.88 8.47 21.18
N ALA A 110 -14.57 9.60 21.14
CA ALA A 110 -14.62 10.55 22.24
C ALA A 110 -15.08 9.90 23.57
N HIS A 111 -15.99 8.93 23.49
CA HIS A 111 -16.47 8.21 24.67
C HIS A 111 -15.41 7.32 25.34
N VAL A 112 -14.35 6.97 24.64
CA VAL A 112 -13.20 6.20 25.15
C VAL A 112 -11.90 6.98 25.16
N GLY A 113 -11.99 8.32 25.17
CA GLY A 113 -10.85 9.23 25.28
C GLY A 113 -10.03 9.40 24.00
N LEU A 114 -10.60 9.08 22.84
CA LEU A 114 -9.94 9.32 21.56
C LEU A 114 -10.53 10.59 20.91
N GLU A 115 -9.67 11.56 20.61
CA GLU A 115 -10.08 12.75 19.88
C GLU A 115 -10.38 12.42 18.40
N SER A 116 -11.32 13.14 17.79
CA SER A 116 -11.59 13.03 16.35
C SER A 116 -10.31 13.33 15.55
N GLY A 117 -9.98 12.45 14.60
CA GLY A 117 -8.78 12.60 13.75
C GLY A 117 -7.51 11.98 14.30
N PHE A 118 -7.62 11.02 15.22
CA PHE A 118 -6.48 10.21 15.63
C PHE A 118 -5.83 9.48 14.44
N GLY A 119 -4.50 9.38 14.47
CA GLY A 119 -3.71 8.60 13.52
C GLY A 119 -3.64 7.12 13.91
N ILE A 120 -3.39 6.26 12.94
CA ILE A 120 -3.15 4.84 13.17
C ILE A 120 -1.70 4.53 12.81
N ALA A 121 -0.94 4.01 13.78
CA ALA A 121 0.44 3.58 13.60
C ALA A 121 0.46 2.21 12.92
N ASP A 122 1.05 2.15 11.72
CA ASP A 122 1.43 0.88 11.12
C ASP A 122 2.69 0.30 11.80
N GLU A 123 3.08 -0.92 11.44
CA GLU A 123 4.24 -1.60 12.06
C GLU A 123 5.53 -0.77 11.90
N GLU A 124 5.73 -0.13 10.74
CA GLU A 124 6.93 0.65 10.50
C GLU A 124 7.01 1.88 11.41
N TYR A 125 5.89 2.57 11.59
CA TYR A 125 5.80 3.68 12.53
C TYR A 125 6.06 3.21 13.97
N GLN A 126 5.46 2.10 14.40
CA GLN A 126 5.67 1.51 15.72
C GLN A 126 7.14 1.16 15.95
N LEU A 127 7.79 0.51 14.98
CA LEU A 127 9.23 0.21 15.03
C LEU A 127 10.08 1.49 15.07
N GLY A 128 9.66 2.53 14.34
CA GLY A 128 10.28 3.84 14.39
C GLY A 128 10.21 4.46 15.78
N VAL A 129 9.09 4.31 16.48
CA VAL A 129 8.92 4.77 17.87
C VAL A 129 9.85 4.02 18.81
N LEU A 130 9.92 2.69 18.73
CA LEU A 130 10.82 1.90 19.59
C LEU A 130 12.29 2.23 19.35
N ARG A 131 12.73 2.35 18.09
CA ARG A 131 14.11 2.77 17.75
C ARG A 131 14.46 4.09 18.38
N ARG A 132 13.49 4.96 18.55
CA ARG A 132 13.67 6.29 19.09
C ARG A 132 13.74 6.29 20.61
N ILE A 133 12.92 5.52 21.29
CA ILE A 133 12.89 5.44 22.75
C ILE A 133 14.13 4.68 23.26
N GLU A 134 14.47 3.58 22.63
CA GLU A 134 15.49 2.62 23.11
C GLU A 134 16.78 2.61 22.27
N GLY A 135 16.78 3.28 21.09
CA GLY A 135 17.85 3.19 20.09
C GLY A 135 17.68 2.00 19.12
N PRO A 136 18.56 1.85 18.11
CA PRO A 136 18.44 0.84 17.08
C PRO A 136 18.79 -0.55 17.64
N ARG A 137 17.81 -1.45 17.71
CA ARG A 137 17.98 -2.84 18.14
C ARG A 137 17.28 -3.81 17.20
N ARG A 138 17.84 -5.01 17.01
CA ARG A 138 17.30 -6.03 16.09
C ARG A 138 16.00 -6.66 16.57
N TRP A 139 15.69 -6.61 17.86
CA TRP A 139 14.54 -7.30 18.47
C TRP A 139 13.28 -6.44 18.65
N HIS A 140 13.23 -5.25 18.08
CA HIS A 140 12.03 -4.39 18.23
C HIS A 140 10.75 -5.06 17.73
N ARG A 141 10.79 -5.90 16.69
CA ARG A 141 9.61 -6.66 16.26
C ARG A 141 9.13 -7.65 17.31
N SER A 142 10.05 -8.36 17.96
CA SER A 142 9.69 -9.26 19.04
C SER A 142 9.20 -8.51 20.29
N THR A 143 9.63 -7.29 20.50
CA THR A 143 9.11 -6.39 21.54
C THR A 143 7.67 -6.00 21.26
N LEU A 144 7.32 -5.60 20.04
CA LEU A 144 5.92 -5.37 19.64
C LEU A 144 5.07 -6.60 19.85
N SER A 145 5.55 -7.78 19.47
CA SER A 145 4.81 -9.04 19.71
C SER A 145 4.56 -9.31 21.19
N ARG A 146 5.51 -8.97 22.09
CA ARG A 146 5.31 -9.09 23.54
C ARG A 146 4.29 -8.07 24.06
N PHE A 147 4.29 -6.86 23.53
CA PHE A 147 3.28 -5.86 23.86
C PHE A 147 1.88 -6.32 23.47
N SER A 148 1.74 -6.87 22.25
CA SER A 148 0.49 -7.45 21.78
C SER A 148 0.04 -8.64 22.66
N ALA A 149 0.96 -9.53 23.01
CA ALA A 149 0.66 -10.67 23.89
C ALA A 149 0.19 -10.21 25.29
N SER A 150 0.84 -9.19 25.85
CA SER A 150 0.41 -8.58 27.11
C SER A 150 -1.00 -7.99 27.04
N ARG A 151 -1.32 -7.27 25.96
CA ARG A 151 -2.65 -6.67 25.77
C ARG A 151 -3.74 -7.70 25.51
N PHE A 152 -3.45 -8.74 24.74
CA PHE A 152 -4.46 -9.69 24.27
C PHE A 152 -4.67 -10.86 25.22
N ARG A 153 -3.60 -11.33 25.88
CA ARG A 153 -3.62 -12.51 26.75
C ARG A 153 -3.40 -12.20 28.22
N GLY A 154 -3.03 -10.96 28.55
CA GLY A 154 -2.65 -10.58 29.91
C GLY A 154 -1.28 -11.11 30.32
N ASP A 155 -0.42 -11.46 29.35
CA ASP A 155 0.92 -11.96 29.64
C ASP A 155 1.73 -10.90 30.38
N SER A 156 2.42 -11.29 31.45
CA SER A 156 3.26 -10.38 32.23
C SER A 156 4.48 -9.96 31.45
N LEU A 157 4.68 -8.66 31.28
CA LEU A 157 5.90 -8.09 30.72
C LEU A 157 7.04 -8.15 31.75
N ARG A 158 8.27 -8.37 31.30
CA ARG A 158 9.46 -8.15 32.13
C ARG A 158 9.52 -6.68 32.52
N HIS A 159 10.20 -6.38 33.62
CA HIS A 159 10.27 -5.01 34.14
C HIS A 159 10.72 -3.98 33.08
N ASP A 160 11.79 -4.28 32.34
CA ASP A 160 12.31 -3.39 31.30
C ASP A 160 11.31 -3.23 30.14
N ASP A 161 10.66 -4.32 29.71
CA ASP A 161 9.63 -4.29 28.68
C ASP A 161 8.39 -3.49 29.15
N ALA A 162 8.04 -3.56 30.44
CA ALA A 162 6.91 -2.81 30.99
C ALA A 162 7.18 -1.30 31.03
N VAL A 163 8.39 -0.91 31.40
CA VAL A 163 8.83 0.51 31.35
C VAL A 163 8.79 1.02 29.92
N LEU A 164 9.38 0.26 28.98
CA LEU A 164 9.40 0.59 27.56
C LEU A 164 7.99 0.67 26.97
N PHE A 165 7.11 -0.25 27.38
CA PHE A 165 5.72 -0.26 26.95
C PHE A 165 4.98 1.00 27.39
N HIS A 166 5.16 1.42 28.66
CA HIS A 166 4.55 2.63 29.16
C HIS A 166 5.06 3.88 28.42
N GLU A 167 6.36 3.97 28.13
CA GLU A 167 6.94 5.05 27.33
C GLU A 167 6.41 5.06 25.90
N TYR A 168 6.28 3.89 25.30
CA TYR A 168 5.70 3.69 23.97
C TYR A 168 4.25 4.21 23.92
N GLU A 169 3.41 3.80 24.87
CA GLU A 169 2.01 4.26 24.94
C GLU A 169 1.93 5.79 25.15
N ARG A 170 2.75 6.34 26.04
CA ARG A 170 2.83 7.79 26.25
C ARG A 170 3.23 8.53 24.96
N PHE A 171 4.18 7.96 24.24
CA PHE A 171 4.65 8.54 22.97
C PHE A 171 3.53 8.59 21.92
N LEU A 172 2.77 7.50 21.76
CA LEU A 172 1.63 7.44 20.83
C LEU A 172 0.51 8.41 21.26
N ALA A 173 0.15 8.39 22.55
CA ALA A 173 -0.91 9.25 23.10
C ALA A 173 -0.60 10.74 22.92
N ALA A 174 0.64 11.17 23.19
CA ALA A 174 1.08 12.57 22.99
C ALA A 174 0.93 13.04 21.54
N ARG A 175 0.86 12.12 20.58
CA ARG A 175 0.69 12.40 19.14
C ARG A 175 -0.69 12.15 18.63
N ARG A 176 -1.62 11.74 19.50
CA ARG A 176 -2.98 11.32 19.13
C ARG A 176 -2.97 10.19 18.10
N VAL A 177 -2.07 9.23 18.32
CA VAL A 177 -1.90 8.05 17.48
C VAL A 177 -2.23 6.83 18.30
N VAL A 178 -2.92 5.86 17.70
CA VAL A 178 -3.15 4.53 18.25
C VAL A 178 -2.51 3.48 17.34
N ASP A 179 -1.99 2.42 17.91
CA ASP A 179 -1.63 1.24 17.13
C ASP A 179 -2.86 0.34 16.89
N PHE A 180 -2.68 -0.70 16.08
CA PHE A 180 -3.78 -1.61 15.74
C PHE A 180 -4.35 -2.34 16.96
N ASP A 181 -3.52 -2.64 17.95
CA ASP A 181 -3.95 -3.33 19.17
C ASP A 181 -4.83 -2.41 20.02
N THR A 182 -4.35 -1.19 20.29
CA THR A 182 -5.11 -0.17 21.02
C THR A 182 -6.41 0.19 20.31
N LEU A 183 -6.41 0.21 18.97
CA LEU A 183 -7.60 0.46 18.18
C LEU A 183 -8.71 -0.56 18.49
N VAL A 184 -8.37 -1.86 18.48
CA VAL A 184 -9.34 -2.93 18.74
C VAL A 184 -9.76 -2.93 20.21
N LEU A 185 -8.81 -2.72 21.13
CA LEU A 185 -9.09 -2.60 22.58
C LEU A 185 -10.09 -1.49 22.87
N LYS A 186 -9.87 -0.30 22.33
CA LYS A 186 -10.76 0.85 22.55
C LYS A 186 -12.14 0.64 21.94
N ALA A 187 -12.24 -0.04 20.82
CA ALA A 187 -13.52 -0.40 20.22
C ALA A 187 -14.26 -1.45 21.08
N ALA A 188 -13.56 -2.45 21.62
CA ALA A 188 -14.14 -3.42 22.54
C ALA A 188 -14.63 -2.73 23.82
N GLU A 189 -13.81 -1.88 24.46
CA GLU A 189 -14.19 -1.08 25.63
C GLU A 189 -15.44 -0.23 25.38
N LEU A 190 -15.54 0.40 24.21
CA LEU A 190 -16.69 1.19 23.82
C LEU A 190 -17.94 0.33 23.72
N LEU A 191 -17.88 -0.78 22.98
CA LEU A 191 -19.04 -1.64 22.75
C LEU A 191 -19.51 -2.38 24.00
N GLU A 192 -18.63 -2.64 24.98
CA GLU A 192 -18.95 -3.27 26.25
C GLU A 192 -19.65 -2.33 27.23
N ARG A 193 -19.66 -1.02 27.01
CA ARG A 193 -20.44 -0.05 27.78
C ARG A 193 -21.94 -0.17 27.43
N ARG A 194 -22.63 -1.01 28.20
CA ARG A 194 -23.98 -1.50 27.87
C ARG A 194 -25.01 -0.42 27.61
N GLU A 195 -25.05 0.62 28.43
CA GLU A 195 -26.09 1.67 28.34
C GLU A 195 -25.79 2.71 27.27
N GLU A 196 -24.53 3.16 27.17
CA GLU A 196 -24.11 4.22 26.27
C GLU A 196 -24.07 3.76 24.80
N CYS A 197 -23.84 2.49 24.53
CA CYS A 197 -23.65 1.91 23.19
C CYS A 197 -24.74 0.91 22.76
N ALA A 198 -25.84 0.80 23.48
CA ALA A 198 -26.97 -0.04 23.07
C ALA A 198 -27.48 0.33 21.66
N ALA A 199 -27.62 1.63 21.38
CA ALA A 199 -28.02 2.12 20.06
C ALA A 199 -27.02 1.78 18.94
N VAL A 200 -25.74 1.64 19.27
CA VAL A 200 -24.69 1.24 18.29
C VAL A 200 -24.79 -0.25 18.03
N ARG A 201 -24.88 -1.08 19.06
CA ARG A 201 -25.02 -2.52 18.92
C ARG A 201 -26.30 -2.91 18.17
N SER A 202 -27.39 -2.19 18.41
CA SER A 202 -28.68 -2.41 17.71
C SER A 202 -28.70 -2.00 16.23
N ARG A 203 -27.60 -1.50 15.69
CA ARG A 203 -27.46 -1.24 14.23
C ARG A 203 -27.48 -2.51 13.41
N TRP A 204 -27.04 -3.61 13.99
CA TRP A 204 -26.96 -4.91 13.32
C TRP A 204 -27.77 -5.95 14.06
N ASP A 205 -28.42 -6.83 13.32
CA ASP A 205 -29.21 -7.95 13.86
C ASP A 205 -28.48 -9.27 13.74
N VAL A 206 -27.47 -9.34 12.90
CA VAL A 206 -26.68 -10.54 12.65
C VAL A 206 -25.21 -10.18 12.48
N VAL A 207 -24.33 -10.94 13.14
CA VAL A 207 -22.88 -10.85 12.98
C VAL A 207 -22.36 -12.16 12.41
N LEU A 208 -21.69 -12.10 11.26
CA LEU A 208 -21.04 -13.24 10.62
C LEU A 208 -19.53 -13.06 10.67
N VAL A 209 -18.80 -14.15 10.91
CA VAL A 209 -17.33 -14.14 11.00
C VAL A 209 -16.76 -15.27 10.16
N ASP A 210 -15.98 -14.94 9.15
CA ASP A 210 -15.15 -15.89 8.37
C ASP A 210 -13.76 -16.01 9.00
N GLU A 211 -13.11 -17.16 8.84
CA GLU A 211 -11.78 -17.49 9.37
C GLU A 211 -11.68 -17.22 10.89
N PHE A 212 -12.67 -17.71 11.64
CA PHE A 212 -12.82 -17.45 13.09
C PHE A 212 -11.59 -17.87 13.90
N GLN A 213 -10.82 -18.88 13.44
CA GLN A 213 -9.58 -19.35 14.09
C GLN A 213 -8.47 -18.30 14.14
N ASP A 214 -8.54 -17.26 13.32
CA ASP A 214 -7.51 -16.23 13.20
C ASP A 214 -7.77 -15.02 14.12
N LEU A 215 -8.89 -15.04 14.86
CA LEU A 215 -9.20 -13.99 15.83
C LEU A 215 -8.29 -14.05 17.06
N ASN A 216 -7.95 -12.88 17.58
CA ASN A 216 -7.38 -12.74 18.92
C ASN A 216 -8.49 -12.48 19.95
N PRO A 217 -8.20 -12.64 21.27
CA PRO A 217 -9.21 -12.47 22.32
C PRO A 217 -9.91 -11.10 22.32
N VAL A 218 -9.23 -10.03 21.92
CA VAL A 218 -9.82 -8.69 21.92
C VAL A 218 -10.74 -8.49 20.70
N GLN A 219 -10.38 -9.04 19.53
CA GLN A 219 -11.26 -9.08 18.38
C GLN A 219 -12.53 -9.89 18.67
N TYR A 220 -12.40 -11.00 19.38
CA TYR A 220 -13.54 -11.78 19.83
C TYR A 220 -14.45 -10.97 20.77
N ARG A 221 -13.90 -10.17 21.70
CA ARG A 221 -14.70 -9.27 22.54
C ARG A 221 -15.56 -8.30 21.70
N VAL A 222 -15.02 -7.76 20.60
CA VAL A 222 -15.81 -6.93 19.66
C VAL A 222 -16.97 -7.73 19.07
N VAL A 223 -16.72 -8.93 18.55
CA VAL A 223 -17.75 -9.80 17.96
C VAL A 223 -18.83 -10.14 18.99
N ARG A 224 -18.41 -10.56 20.20
CA ARG A 224 -19.30 -10.88 21.30
C ARG A 224 -20.16 -9.69 21.72
N ALA A 225 -19.54 -8.52 21.89
CA ALA A 225 -20.27 -7.31 22.28
C ALA A 225 -21.32 -6.90 21.24
N LEU A 226 -21.05 -7.07 19.96
CA LEU A 226 -22.01 -6.80 18.89
C LEU A 226 -23.19 -7.78 18.90
N ALA A 227 -22.95 -9.06 19.23
CA ALA A 227 -23.96 -10.11 19.15
C ALA A 227 -24.71 -10.37 20.48
N VAL A 228 -24.27 -9.79 21.60
CA VAL A 228 -24.78 -10.14 22.94
C VAL A 228 -26.26 -9.87 23.13
N ASP A 229 -26.79 -8.83 22.50
CA ASP A 229 -28.18 -8.39 22.69
C ASP A 229 -29.17 -9.24 21.83
N HIS A 230 -28.79 -9.64 20.63
CA HIS A 230 -29.66 -10.36 19.69
C HIS A 230 -29.30 -11.85 19.53
N GLN A 231 -28.14 -12.29 20.01
CA GLN A 231 -27.67 -13.68 19.98
C GLN A 231 -27.48 -14.29 18.57
N HIS A 232 -27.52 -13.51 17.49
CA HIS A 232 -27.38 -14.01 16.14
C HIS A 232 -25.92 -13.88 15.65
N VAL A 233 -25.10 -14.83 16.02
CA VAL A 233 -23.72 -14.95 15.56
C VAL A 233 -23.55 -16.20 14.69
N PHE A 234 -22.95 -16.04 13.52
CA PHE A 234 -22.54 -17.11 12.63
C PHE A 234 -21.04 -17.09 12.50
N ALA A 235 -20.37 -18.07 13.08
CA ALA A 235 -18.92 -18.21 13.00
C ALA A 235 -18.55 -19.41 12.16
N VAL A 236 -17.68 -19.22 11.17
CA VAL A 236 -17.12 -20.31 10.37
C VAL A 236 -15.60 -20.28 10.42
N GLY A 237 -14.99 -21.45 10.61
CA GLY A 237 -13.54 -21.55 10.73
C GLY A 237 -13.02 -22.99 10.77
N ASP A 238 -11.71 -23.11 10.89
CA ASP A 238 -11.00 -24.37 11.05
C ASP A 238 -9.90 -24.22 12.08
N ASN A 239 -10.07 -24.81 13.26
CA ASN A 239 -9.09 -24.73 14.32
C ASN A 239 -7.71 -25.29 13.95
N ASP A 240 -7.64 -26.20 12.95
CA ASP A 240 -6.36 -26.77 12.48
C ASP A 240 -5.64 -25.87 11.48
N GLN A 241 -6.29 -24.81 10.98
CA GLN A 241 -5.70 -23.79 10.13
C GLN A 241 -5.24 -22.54 10.90
N SER A 242 -5.28 -22.54 12.22
CA SER A 242 -4.80 -21.41 13.04
C SER A 242 -3.28 -21.32 13.00
N ILE A 243 -2.74 -20.54 12.04
CA ILE A 243 -1.30 -20.34 11.82
C ILE A 243 -0.82 -18.95 12.23
N TYR A 244 -1.70 -18.10 12.76
CA TYR A 244 -1.41 -16.73 13.18
C TYR A 244 -1.29 -16.56 14.70
N SER A 245 -0.88 -17.62 15.42
CA SER A 245 -0.66 -17.54 16.88
C SER A 245 0.37 -16.48 17.28
N TRP A 246 1.36 -16.22 16.42
CA TRP A 246 2.33 -15.14 16.57
C TRP A 246 1.71 -13.74 16.48
N ALA A 247 0.55 -13.60 15.83
CA ALA A 247 -0.26 -12.37 15.76
C ALA A 247 -1.38 -12.34 16.81
N GLY A 248 -1.36 -13.27 17.76
CA GLY A 248 -2.31 -13.34 18.87
C GLY A 248 -3.55 -14.18 18.60
N ALA A 249 -3.67 -14.86 17.46
CA ALA A 249 -4.77 -15.79 17.21
C ALA A 249 -4.84 -16.88 18.28
N ASP A 250 -6.07 -17.20 18.74
CA ASP A 250 -6.29 -18.16 19.80
C ASP A 250 -7.42 -19.13 19.46
N PRO A 251 -7.11 -20.39 19.11
CA PRO A 251 -8.13 -21.41 18.85
C PRO A 251 -9.08 -21.70 20.03
N ALA A 252 -8.68 -21.38 21.26
CA ALA A 252 -9.57 -21.54 22.42
C ALA A 252 -10.84 -20.68 22.33
N LEU A 253 -10.86 -19.66 21.48
CA LEU A 253 -12.02 -18.81 21.23
C LEU A 253 -13.22 -19.58 20.64
N PHE A 254 -13.01 -20.69 19.95
CA PHE A 254 -14.10 -21.58 19.57
C PHE A 254 -14.87 -22.11 20.78
N THR A 255 -14.14 -22.51 21.83
CA THR A 255 -14.74 -22.96 23.09
C THR A 255 -15.41 -21.79 23.81
N SER A 256 -14.78 -20.61 23.79
CA SER A 256 -15.39 -19.40 24.35
C SER A 256 -16.70 -19.05 23.67
N LEU A 257 -16.77 -19.13 22.35
CA LEU A 257 -18.00 -18.89 21.58
C LEU A 257 -19.11 -19.89 21.98
N VAL A 258 -18.77 -21.18 22.09
CA VAL A 258 -19.71 -22.21 22.51
C VAL A 258 -20.29 -21.90 23.88
N ASN A 259 -19.45 -21.53 24.85
CA ASN A 259 -19.84 -21.21 26.21
C ASN A 259 -20.64 -19.91 26.33
N ASP A 260 -20.16 -18.84 25.69
CA ASP A 260 -20.76 -17.51 25.78
C ASP A 260 -22.17 -17.45 25.16
N PHE A 261 -22.41 -18.22 24.11
CA PHE A 261 -23.68 -18.27 23.39
C PHE A 261 -24.49 -19.56 23.60
N GLY A 262 -24.03 -20.47 24.49
CA GLY A 262 -24.76 -21.69 24.87
C GLY A 262 -25.01 -22.64 23.70
N LEU A 263 -24.06 -22.79 22.77
CA LEU A 263 -24.21 -23.69 21.63
C LEU A 263 -24.22 -25.16 22.08
N SER A 264 -25.28 -25.87 21.71
CA SER A 264 -25.42 -27.30 22.03
C SER A 264 -24.75 -28.23 21.01
N SER A 265 -24.50 -27.74 19.81
CA SER A 265 -23.90 -28.50 18.69
C SER A 265 -23.20 -27.59 17.69
N GLN A 266 -22.29 -28.17 16.93
CA GLN A 266 -21.56 -27.53 15.83
C GLN A 266 -21.91 -28.25 14.52
N ILE A 267 -21.91 -27.52 13.40
CA ILE A 267 -22.06 -28.12 12.08
C ILE A 267 -20.67 -28.36 11.49
N TYR A 268 -20.45 -29.57 10.98
CA TYR A 268 -19.19 -29.93 10.32
C TYR A 268 -19.40 -29.99 8.81
N LEU A 269 -18.59 -29.24 8.05
CA LEU A 269 -18.60 -29.38 6.59
C LEU A 269 -17.73 -30.58 6.20
N GLU A 270 -18.34 -31.58 5.62
CA GLU A 270 -17.75 -32.91 5.44
C GLU A 270 -17.02 -33.09 4.11
N GLU A 271 -17.14 -32.14 3.16
CA GLU A 271 -16.62 -32.30 1.81
C GLU A 271 -15.44 -31.35 1.55
N ASN A 272 -14.34 -31.89 1.02
CA ASN A 272 -13.26 -31.08 0.47
C ASN A 272 -13.33 -31.14 -1.06
N ARG A 273 -13.66 -30.01 -1.67
CA ARG A 273 -13.81 -29.85 -3.13
C ARG A 273 -12.62 -29.17 -3.79
N ARG A 274 -11.63 -28.76 -3.01
CA ARG A 274 -10.44 -28.04 -3.50
C ARG A 274 -9.29 -28.98 -3.79
N CYS A 275 -8.89 -29.78 -2.79
CA CYS A 275 -7.68 -30.58 -2.85
C CYS A 275 -7.92 -31.94 -3.46
N PRO A 276 -7.00 -32.45 -4.32
CA PRO A 276 -6.97 -33.85 -4.71
C PRO A 276 -6.82 -34.78 -3.50
N ARG A 277 -7.22 -36.04 -3.67
CA ARG A 277 -7.28 -37.04 -2.56
C ARG A 277 -5.95 -37.29 -1.88
N ASP A 278 -4.87 -37.42 -2.62
CA ASP A 278 -3.51 -37.67 -2.07
C ASP A 278 -2.94 -36.44 -1.36
N VAL A 279 -3.12 -35.22 -1.90
CA VAL A 279 -2.77 -33.97 -1.22
C VAL A 279 -3.52 -33.87 0.12
N PHE A 280 -4.83 -34.15 0.07
CA PHE A 280 -5.66 -34.12 1.28
C PHE A 280 -5.28 -35.21 2.29
N ALA A 281 -4.96 -36.42 1.82
CA ALA A 281 -4.55 -37.52 2.68
C ALA A 281 -3.24 -37.23 3.38
N LEU A 282 -2.29 -36.59 2.69
CA LEU A 282 -1.01 -36.16 3.28
C LEU A 282 -1.21 -35.07 4.34
N ALA A 283 -1.98 -34.03 4.01
CA ALA A 283 -2.31 -32.95 4.94
C ALA A 283 -3.05 -33.46 6.18
N ARG A 284 -3.97 -34.40 6.00
CA ARG A 284 -4.69 -35.05 7.09
C ARG A 284 -3.77 -35.82 8.04
N LYS A 285 -2.75 -36.53 7.55
CA LYS A 285 -1.79 -37.23 8.40
C LYS A 285 -1.06 -36.25 9.33
N LEU A 286 -0.72 -35.07 8.84
CA LEU A 286 -0.11 -34.02 9.66
C LEU A 286 -1.08 -33.50 10.71
N VAL A 287 -2.30 -33.18 10.32
CA VAL A 287 -3.32 -32.58 11.18
C VAL A 287 -3.79 -33.55 12.30
N LEU A 288 -3.79 -34.87 12.05
CA LEU A 288 -4.18 -35.86 13.05
C LEU A 288 -3.21 -35.93 14.26
N VAL A 289 -2.04 -35.30 14.20
CA VAL A 289 -1.13 -35.15 15.35
C VAL A 289 -1.68 -34.15 16.36
N ASN A 290 -2.54 -33.22 15.95
CA ASN A 290 -3.16 -32.25 16.83
C ASN A 290 -4.27 -32.88 17.68
N THR A 291 -4.35 -32.45 18.95
CA THR A 291 -5.49 -32.82 19.80
C THR A 291 -6.76 -32.15 19.28
N PRO A 292 -7.83 -32.89 19.04
CA PRO A 292 -9.10 -32.30 18.60
C PRO A 292 -9.65 -31.31 19.64
N LEU A 293 -10.10 -30.14 19.19
CA LEU A 293 -10.71 -29.14 20.05
C LEU A 293 -12.09 -29.60 20.56
N PHE A 294 -12.83 -30.31 19.73
CA PHE A 294 -14.14 -30.88 20.08
C PHE A 294 -14.13 -32.40 19.89
N ALA A 295 -14.86 -33.09 20.78
CA ALA A 295 -15.10 -34.52 20.64
C ALA A 295 -15.95 -34.79 19.36
N GLY A 296 -15.69 -35.90 18.66
CA GLY A 296 -16.45 -36.26 17.49
C GLY A 296 -16.03 -35.53 16.19
N ARG A 297 -14.78 -35.07 16.12
CA ARG A 297 -14.23 -34.45 14.92
C ARG A 297 -14.49 -35.31 13.68
N VAL A 298 -15.21 -34.73 12.72
CA VAL A 298 -15.47 -35.32 11.41
C VAL A 298 -14.31 -34.97 10.46
N SER A 299 -13.74 -35.97 9.81
CA SER A 299 -12.73 -35.74 8.78
C SER A 299 -13.41 -35.53 7.44
N PRO A 300 -13.21 -34.40 6.79
CA PRO A 300 -13.76 -34.17 5.45
C PRO A 300 -13.30 -35.23 4.43
N ARG A 301 -14.09 -35.44 3.40
CA ARG A 301 -13.77 -36.32 2.27
C ARG A 301 -13.34 -35.50 1.08
N ALA A 302 -12.17 -35.79 0.51
CA ALA A 302 -11.75 -35.19 -0.73
C ALA A 302 -12.49 -35.83 -1.90
N GLU A 303 -13.13 -35.01 -2.74
CA GLU A 303 -13.96 -35.50 -3.86
C GLU A 303 -13.18 -35.53 -5.18
N ARG A 304 -12.08 -34.76 -5.29
CA ARG A 304 -11.29 -34.68 -6.51
C ARG A 304 -10.25 -35.80 -6.57
N ASP A 305 -10.16 -36.45 -7.71
CA ASP A 305 -9.05 -37.36 -7.98
C ASP A 305 -7.76 -36.60 -8.25
N SER A 306 -6.63 -37.23 -7.91
CA SER A 306 -5.32 -36.67 -8.17
C SER A 306 -4.95 -36.92 -9.64
N ALA A 307 -4.59 -35.84 -10.33
CA ALA A 307 -4.05 -35.95 -11.69
C ALA A 307 -2.55 -36.30 -11.67
N PHE A 308 -1.86 -35.84 -10.63
CA PHE A 308 -0.40 -36.04 -10.45
C PHE A 308 -0.11 -36.46 -9.01
N PRO A 309 0.92 -37.28 -8.78
CA PRO A 309 1.35 -37.68 -7.44
C PRO A 309 1.92 -36.48 -6.67
N VAL A 310 1.84 -36.53 -5.35
CA VAL A 310 2.60 -35.64 -4.48
C VAL A 310 4.03 -36.14 -4.43
N GLU A 311 4.99 -35.31 -4.82
CA GLU A 311 6.40 -35.62 -4.82
C GLU A 311 7.15 -34.87 -3.71
N ALA A 312 8.21 -35.48 -3.20
CA ALA A 312 9.17 -34.84 -2.29
C ALA A 312 10.56 -34.99 -2.89
N VAL A 313 11.17 -33.87 -3.25
CA VAL A 313 12.49 -33.84 -3.90
C VAL A 313 13.48 -33.16 -2.98
N GLY A 314 14.65 -33.80 -2.80
CA GLY A 314 15.74 -33.22 -2.01
C GLY A 314 16.86 -32.74 -2.92
N PHE A 315 17.49 -31.64 -2.53
CA PHE A 315 18.60 -31.01 -3.28
C PHE A 315 19.80 -30.79 -2.38
N ASP A 316 21.00 -30.83 -2.96
CA ASP A 316 22.26 -30.58 -2.25
C ASP A 316 22.57 -29.08 -2.14
N THR A 317 21.99 -28.25 -3.01
CA THR A 317 22.19 -26.79 -3.04
C THR A 317 20.91 -26.06 -3.40
N ASP A 318 20.78 -24.81 -2.92
CA ASP A 318 19.68 -23.91 -3.24
C ASP A 318 19.57 -23.64 -4.76
N ASP A 319 20.72 -23.56 -5.46
CA ASP A 319 20.75 -23.35 -6.91
C ASP A 319 20.18 -24.56 -7.68
N ALA A 320 20.42 -25.79 -7.20
CA ALA A 320 19.87 -26.99 -7.80
C ALA A 320 18.36 -27.08 -7.58
N GLU A 321 17.87 -26.73 -6.38
CA GLU A 321 16.45 -26.62 -6.07
C GLU A 321 15.77 -25.61 -7.01
N LEU A 322 16.39 -24.44 -7.14
CA LEU A 322 15.86 -23.34 -7.95
C LEU A 322 15.79 -23.70 -9.44
N ALA A 323 16.84 -24.30 -9.98
CA ALA A 323 16.88 -24.78 -11.36
C ALA A 323 15.78 -25.82 -11.61
N TRP A 324 15.59 -26.75 -10.69
CA TRP A 324 14.55 -27.78 -10.78
C TRP A 324 13.15 -27.18 -10.76
N ILE A 325 12.86 -26.22 -9.87
CA ILE A 325 11.58 -25.53 -9.80
C ILE A 325 11.28 -24.81 -11.13
N ILE A 326 12.27 -24.11 -11.70
CA ILE A 326 12.11 -23.42 -12.98
C ILE A 326 11.79 -24.39 -14.10
N ASP A 327 12.54 -25.51 -14.18
CA ASP A 327 12.36 -26.52 -15.22
C ASP A 327 11.02 -27.24 -15.07
N ASP A 328 10.59 -27.53 -13.85
CA ASP A 328 9.31 -28.15 -13.54
C ASP A 328 8.12 -27.25 -13.97
N ILE A 329 8.14 -25.98 -13.61
CA ILE A 329 7.14 -24.99 -14.02
C ILE A 329 7.07 -24.87 -15.55
N ARG A 330 8.20 -24.82 -16.23
CA ARG A 330 8.26 -24.75 -17.70
C ARG A 330 7.73 -26.00 -18.37
N ARG A 331 8.09 -27.16 -17.83
CA ARG A 331 7.62 -28.47 -18.32
C ARG A 331 6.11 -28.58 -18.18
N ASP A 332 5.57 -28.24 -17.00
CA ASP A 332 4.14 -28.27 -16.73
C ASP A 332 3.36 -27.36 -17.70
N ARG A 333 3.87 -26.16 -17.96
CA ARG A 333 3.29 -25.27 -18.96
C ARG A 333 3.32 -25.85 -20.39
N THR A 334 4.43 -26.49 -20.76
CA THR A 334 4.62 -27.03 -22.12
C THR A 334 3.80 -28.28 -22.35
N GLU A 335 3.77 -29.19 -21.37
CA GLU A 335 3.12 -30.49 -21.49
C GLU A 335 1.63 -30.44 -21.15
N HIS A 336 1.21 -29.61 -20.21
CA HIS A 336 -0.15 -29.57 -19.69
C HIS A 336 -0.90 -28.25 -20.00
N GLY A 337 -0.21 -27.23 -20.51
CA GLY A 337 -0.80 -25.97 -20.93
C GLY A 337 -1.27 -25.07 -19.79
N HIS A 338 -0.81 -25.31 -18.56
CA HIS A 338 -1.18 -24.51 -17.42
C HIS A 338 -0.67 -23.07 -17.53
N ASP A 339 -1.48 -22.12 -17.10
CA ASP A 339 -1.06 -20.72 -17.04
C ASP A 339 -0.15 -20.47 -15.83
N TRP A 340 0.79 -19.52 -15.96
CA TRP A 340 1.64 -19.10 -14.86
C TRP A 340 0.89 -18.74 -13.58
N SER A 341 -0.33 -18.22 -13.72
CA SER A 341 -1.22 -17.85 -12.60
C SER A 341 -1.78 -19.05 -11.82
N GLU A 342 -1.62 -20.27 -12.33
CA GLU A 342 -2.08 -21.50 -11.68
C GLU A 342 -1.01 -22.12 -10.80
N VAL A 343 0.23 -21.60 -10.84
CA VAL A 343 1.37 -22.07 -10.05
C VAL A 343 1.61 -21.18 -8.85
N ALA A 344 1.84 -21.78 -7.68
CA ALA A 344 2.26 -21.06 -6.47
C ALA A 344 3.48 -21.75 -5.83
N VAL A 345 4.48 -20.94 -5.51
CA VAL A 345 5.66 -21.40 -4.77
C VAL A 345 5.62 -20.80 -3.37
N LEU A 346 5.61 -21.67 -2.36
CA LEU A 346 5.55 -21.28 -0.94
C LEU A 346 6.93 -21.44 -0.32
N TYR A 347 7.36 -20.44 0.43
CA TYR A 347 8.65 -20.42 1.08
C TYR A 347 8.56 -19.93 2.52
N ARG A 348 9.54 -20.27 3.36
CA ARG A 348 9.53 -19.99 4.79
C ARG A 348 10.06 -18.60 5.16
N LYS A 349 11.00 -18.04 4.40
CA LYS A 349 11.68 -16.77 4.68
C LYS A 349 11.60 -15.84 3.47
N HIS A 350 11.47 -14.54 3.71
CA HIS A 350 11.42 -13.54 2.64
C HIS A 350 12.65 -13.53 1.74
N GLU A 351 13.86 -13.76 2.32
CA GLU A 351 15.11 -13.85 1.56
C GLU A 351 15.08 -14.92 0.45
N ILE A 352 14.38 -16.04 0.69
CA ILE A 352 14.17 -17.09 -0.32
C ILE A 352 13.24 -16.55 -1.43
N GLY A 353 12.20 -15.79 -1.07
CA GLY A 353 11.29 -15.19 -2.03
C GLY A 353 11.97 -14.21 -2.97
N ASP A 354 12.87 -13.37 -2.45
CA ASP A 354 13.65 -12.42 -3.25
C ASP A 354 14.54 -13.14 -4.26
N GLY A 355 15.20 -14.25 -3.83
CA GLY A 355 16.00 -15.12 -4.70
C GLY A 355 15.17 -15.80 -5.80
N LEU A 356 13.99 -16.33 -5.43
CA LEU A 356 13.04 -16.94 -6.37
C LEU A 356 12.53 -15.94 -7.40
N GLU A 357 12.17 -14.73 -6.97
CA GLU A 357 11.70 -13.67 -7.89
C GLU A 357 12.78 -13.35 -8.93
N GLY A 358 14.03 -13.10 -8.50
CA GLY A 358 15.14 -12.83 -9.39
C GLY A 358 15.37 -13.94 -10.41
N ALA A 359 15.35 -15.20 -9.95
CA ALA A 359 15.57 -16.35 -10.82
C ALA A 359 14.43 -16.61 -11.80
N PHE A 360 13.17 -16.44 -11.37
CA PHE A 360 12.02 -16.57 -12.26
C PHE A 360 12.00 -15.48 -13.33
N LEU A 361 12.31 -14.24 -12.97
CA LEU A 361 12.44 -13.14 -13.91
C LEU A 361 13.55 -13.41 -14.95
N ASN A 362 14.72 -13.86 -14.49
CA ASN A 362 15.83 -14.26 -15.39
C ASN A 362 15.45 -15.44 -16.29
N ALA A 363 14.58 -16.33 -15.81
CA ALA A 363 14.07 -17.45 -16.61
C ALA A 363 12.88 -17.09 -17.51
N GLY A 364 12.44 -15.82 -17.56
CA GLY A 364 11.30 -15.37 -18.33
C GLY A 364 9.96 -15.88 -17.79
N ILE A 365 9.91 -16.26 -16.49
CA ILE A 365 8.69 -16.68 -15.81
C ILE A 365 8.11 -15.46 -15.07
N PRO A 366 6.95 -14.93 -15.52
CA PRO A 366 6.30 -13.83 -14.82
C PRO A 366 5.85 -14.31 -13.43
N CYS A 367 6.38 -13.70 -12.39
CA CYS A 367 6.06 -14.05 -11.03
C CYS A 367 5.64 -12.83 -10.21
N ARG A 368 5.13 -13.08 -9.03
CA ARG A 368 4.69 -12.08 -8.07
C ARG A 368 5.02 -12.53 -6.67
N LEU A 369 5.72 -11.70 -5.92
CA LEU A 369 5.78 -11.84 -4.47
C LEU A 369 4.45 -11.40 -3.84
N ALA A 370 3.89 -12.21 -2.96
CA ALA A 370 2.65 -11.86 -2.24
C ALA A 370 2.82 -10.61 -1.35
N GLN A 371 4.05 -10.31 -0.95
CA GLN A 371 4.46 -9.13 -0.18
C GLN A 371 5.71 -8.50 -0.82
N GLY A 372 5.54 -7.89 -1.98
CA GLY A 372 6.63 -7.13 -2.62
C GLY A 372 6.82 -5.76 -1.98
N ARG A 373 8.07 -5.42 -1.59
CA ARG A 373 8.44 -4.12 -0.99
C ARG A 373 8.91 -3.10 -2.02
N ALA A 374 9.48 -3.55 -3.11
CA ALA A 374 10.35 -2.75 -3.98
C ALA A 374 9.73 -1.44 -4.50
N LEU A 375 8.46 -1.43 -4.92
CA LEU A 375 7.87 -0.21 -5.48
C LEU A 375 7.47 0.82 -4.42
N ALA A 376 7.01 0.37 -3.23
CA ALA A 376 6.64 1.30 -2.16
C ALA A 376 7.85 1.98 -1.52
N GLU A 377 9.03 1.40 -1.68
CA GLU A 377 10.31 1.95 -1.19
C GLU A 377 10.95 2.94 -2.18
N ASP A 378 10.47 2.98 -3.43
CA ASP A 378 10.91 4.01 -4.38
C ASP A 378 10.54 5.40 -3.86
N PRO A 379 11.50 6.34 -3.78
CA PRO A 379 11.28 7.67 -3.19
C PRO A 379 10.16 8.47 -3.84
N VAL A 380 9.95 8.33 -5.15
CA VAL A 380 8.87 9.04 -5.87
C VAL A 380 7.53 8.42 -5.51
N VAL A 381 7.45 7.08 -5.47
CA VAL A 381 6.24 6.36 -5.05
C VAL A 381 5.92 6.64 -3.58
N ALA A 382 6.93 6.62 -2.71
CA ALA A 382 6.80 6.99 -1.29
C ALA A 382 6.25 8.41 -1.13
N TYR A 383 6.75 9.38 -1.94
CA TYR A 383 6.22 10.74 -1.96
C TYR A 383 4.75 10.79 -2.40
N VAL A 384 4.39 10.14 -3.50
CA VAL A 384 3.01 10.13 -3.99
C VAL A 384 2.07 9.52 -2.95
N ILE A 385 2.46 8.39 -2.37
CA ILE A 385 1.67 7.73 -1.31
C ILE A 385 1.54 8.65 -0.09
N ALA A 386 2.63 9.26 0.37
CA ALA A 386 2.60 10.16 1.51
C ALA A 386 1.74 11.40 1.24
N ALA A 387 1.84 11.99 0.05
CA ALA A 387 1.01 13.12 -0.37
C ALA A 387 -0.48 12.76 -0.44
N LEU A 388 -0.83 11.62 -1.03
CA LEU A 388 -2.22 11.12 -1.10
C LEU A 388 -2.79 10.83 0.29
N ARG A 389 -1.99 10.26 1.21
CA ARG A 389 -2.38 10.03 2.60
C ARG A 389 -2.71 11.35 3.31
N VAL A 390 -1.87 12.38 3.14
CA VAL A 390 -2.11 13.73 3.71
C VAL A 390 -3.36 14.37 3.11
N ILE A 391 -3.58 14.26 1.79
CA ILE A 391 -4.78 14.79 1.12
C ILE A 391 -6.04 14.13 1.67
N ALA A 392 -6.01 12.80 1.83
CA ALA A 392 -7.15 12.04 2.34
C ALA A 392 -7.39 12.28 3.84
N ARG A 393 -6.34 12.54 4.62
CA ARG A 393 -6.39 12.67 6.08
C ARG A 393 -5.49 13.81 6.57
N PRO A 394 -5.85 15.07 6.31
CA PRO A 394 -4.98 16.22 6.56
C PRO A 394 -4.67 16.45 8.06
N ASN A 395 -5.53 15.96 8.94
CA ASN A 395 -5.37 16.10 10.41
C ASN A 395 -4.66 14.89 11.06
N ASP A 396 -4.36 13.85 10.30
CA ASP A 396 -3.68 12.66 10.81
C ASP A 396 -2.18 12.93 11.01
N GLY A 397 -1.73 12.80 12.27
CA GLY A 397 -0.33 13.03 12.64
C GLY A 397 0.65 12.07 11.96
N VAL A 398 0.27 10.79 11.79
CA VAL A 398 1.11 9.77 11.13
C VAL A 398 1.30 10.11 9.65
N CYS A 399 0.21 10.51 8.98
CA CYS A 399 0.28 10.90 7.57
C CYS A 399 1.16 12.13 7.36
N ARG A 400 1.06 13.11 8.26
CA ARG A 400 1.91 14.33 8.21
C ARG A 400 3.37 14.03 8.50
N ASP A 401 3.66 13.26 9.54
CA ASP A 401 5.01 12.87 9.92
C ASP A 401 5.66 12.04 8.81
N GLY A 402 4.91 11.11 8.21
CA GLY A 402 5.34 10.35 7.04
C GLY A 402 5.67 11.23 5.83
N PHE A 403 4.85 12.25 5.55
CA PHE A 403 5.11 13.20 4.46
C PHE A 403 6.40 13.98 4.71
N PHE A 404 6.57 14.56 5.88
CA PHE A 404 7.80 15.30 6.22
C PHE A 404 9.03 14.37 6.24
N GLY A 405 8.86 13.10 6.64
CA GLY A 405 9.91 12.09 6.56
C GLY A 405 10.41 11.81 5.14
N VAL A 406 9.54 12.00 4.13
CA VAL A 406 9.89 11.81 2.72
C VAL A 406 10.48 13.08 2.09
N VAL A 407 9.96 14.27 2.44
CA VAL A 407 10.34 15.52 1.77
C VAL A 407 11.48 16.29 2.42
N LEU A 408 11.90 15.90 3.63
CA LEU A 408 13.06 16.45 4.30
C LEU A 408 14.23 15.46 4.23
N SER A 409 15.47 15.96 4.22
CA SER A 409 16.64 15.09 4.40
C SER A 409 16.53 14.34 5.73
N ARG A 410 17.02 13.11 5.78
CA ARG A 410 16.92 12.26 6.97
C ARG A 410 17.48 12.95 8.22
N GLN A 411 18.64 13.59 8.08
CA GLN A 411 19.27 14.31 9.18
C GLN A 411 18.40 15.47 9.67
N LEU A 412 17.89 16.29 8.76
CA LEU A 412 17.05 17.45 9.09
C LEU A 412 15.72 17.04 9.71
N PHE A 413 15.12 15.99 9.18
CA PHE A 413 13.88 15.41 9.72
C PHE A 413 14.08 14.95 11.17
N GLU A 414 15.11 14.13 11.43
CA GLU A 414 15.38 13.60 12.77
C GLU A 414 15.77 14.70 13.77
N GLN A 415 16.55 15.68 13.35
CA GLN A 415 16.88 16.85 14.19
C GLN A 415 15.63 17.67 14.55
N THR A 416 14.80 18.00 13.57
CA THR A 416 13.58 18.80 13.81
C THR A 416 12.59 18.04 14.66
N ARG A 417 12.51 16.74 14.46
CA ARG A 417 11.67 15.84 15.21
C ARG A 417 12.14 15.72 16.67
N ALA A 418 13.45 15.57 16.92
CA ALA A 418 14.00 15.55 18.28
C ALA A 418 13.75 16.87 19.03
N GLN A 419 13.86 18.01 18.34
CA GLN A 419 13.52 19.32 18.89
C GLN A 419 12.03 19.44 19.24
N ALA A 420 11.14 18.90 18.38
CA ALA A 420 9.71 18.90 18.65
C ALA A 420 9.39 18.18 19.96
N GLU A 421 10.02 17.04 20.17
CA GLU A 421 9.82 16.22 21.35
C GLU A 421 10.35 16.84 22.62
N SER A 422 11.57 17.37 22.56
CA SER A 422 12.16 18.07 23.70
C SER A 422 11.30 19.28 24.12
N ALA A 423 10.61 19.91 23.16
CA ALA A 423 9.73 21.04 23.40
C ALA A 423 8.27 20.64 23.70
N GLY A 424 7.91 19.36 23.67
CA GLY A 424 6.52 18.88 23.79
C GLY A 424 5.61 19.33 22.66
N HIS A 425 6.16 19.61 21.48
CA HIS A 425 5.42 20.07 20.32
C HIS A 425 5.11 18.94 19.35
N VAL A 426 3.99 19.06 18.62
CA VAL A 426 3.73 18.24 17.42
C VAL A 426 4.75 18.63 16.35
N LEU A 427 5.26 17.66 15.57
CA LEU A 427 6.30 17.88 14.56
C LEU A 427 5.96 19.04 13.60
N ALA A 428 4.74 19.11 13.09
CA ALA A 428 4.30 20.18 12.19
C ALA A 428 4.46 21.58 12.79
N ARG A 429 4.13 21.73 14.09
CA ARG A 429 4.31 22.99 14.82
C ARG A 429 5.81 23.35 14.99
N GLN A 430 6.64 22.33 15.23
CA GLN A 430 8.08 22.55 15.32
C GLN A 430 8.68 22.94 13.97
N ILE A 431 8.24 22.31 12.89
CA ILE A 431 8.63 22.65 11.51
C ILE A 431 8.27 24.13 11.22
N GLU A 432 7.08 24.57 11.58
CA GLU A 432 6.69 25.99 11.44
C GLU A 432 7.58 26.92 12.27
N HIS A 433 7.89 26.52 13.49
CA HIS A 433 8.75 27.30 14.37
C HIS A 433 10.19 27.41 13.84
N VAL A 434 10.76 26.34 13.35
CA VAL A 434 12.10 26.33 12.73
C VAL A 434 12.11 27.13 11.43
N ALA A 435 11.05 27.04 10.62
CA ALA A 435 10.91 27.80 9.38
C ALA A 435 10.96 29.32 9.59
N THR A 436 10.47 29.80 10.74
CA THR A 436 10.45 31.22 11.07
C THR A 436 11.78 31.71 11.69
N ARG A 437 12.57 30.82 12.29
CA ARG A 437 13.79 31.17 13.01
C ARG A 437 15.08 31.12 12.18
N LEU A 438 15.12 30.17 11.21
CA LEU A 438 16.31 30.02 10.37
C LEU A 438 16.38 31.13 9.32
N PRO A 439 17.59 31.69 9.07
CA PRO A 439 17.80 32.67 8.01
C PRO A 439 17.28 32.19 6.65
N ARG A 440 16.88 33.14 5.78
CA ARG A 440 16.37 32.78 4.43
C ARG A 440 17.42 32.08 3.56
N ALA A 441 18.68 32.44 3.74
CA ALA A 441 19.82 31.86 3.02
C ALA A 441 20.25 30.47 3.52
N ASP A 442 19.79 30.09 4.73
CA ASP A 442 20.13 28.78 5.31
C ASP A 442 19.51 27.63 4.53
N GLU A 443 20.31 26.63 4.12
CA GLU A 443 19.89 25.48 3.32
C GLU A 443 18.77 24.69 4.01
N ASN A 444 18.95 24.36 5.29
CA ASN A 444 17.95 23.66 6.08
C ASN A 444 16.66 24.48 6.21
N GLY A 445 16.79 25.79 6.39
CA GLY A 445 15.67 26.72 6.43
C GLY A 445 14.91 26.77 5.10
N ARG A 446 15.62 26.74 3.96
CA ARG A 446 15.01 26.65 2.63
C ARG A 446 14.25 25.34 2.46
N GLN A 447 14.88 24.21 2.82
CA GLN A 447 14.26 22.89 2.71
C GLN A 447 12.99 22.78 3.56
N ILE A 448 13.01 23.25 4.80
CA ILE A 448 11.87 23.27 5.71
C ILE A 448 10.73 24.15 5.17
N ARG A 449 11.04 25.35 4.69
CA ARG A 449 10.01 26.26 4.13
C ARG A 449 9.36 25.68 2.87
N ARG A 450 10.15 25.02 2.02
CA ARG A 450 9.62 24.29 0.85
C ARG A 450 8.68 23.17 1.27
N ALA A 451 9.11 22.30 2.19
CA ALA A 451 8.29 21.21 2.70
C ALA A 451 6.97 21.70 3.31
N LEU A 452 7.01 22.81 4.05
CA LEU A 452 5.83 23.46 4.64
C LEU A 452 4.88 24.02 3.57
N SER A 453 5.42 24.70 2.57
CA SER A 453 4.66 25.20 1.44
C SER A 453 3.98 24.06 0.68
N ASP A 454 4.71 22.97 0.48
CA ASP A 454 4.22 21.80 -0.22
C ASP A 454 3.07 21.14 0.56
N TRP A 455 3.27 20.89 1.84
CA TRP A 455 2.23 20.35 2.70
C TRP A 455 0.95 21.20 2.70
N ARG A 456 1.06 22.52 2.83
CA ARG A 456 -0.09 23.44 2.80
C ARG A 456 -0.83 23.42 1.46
N ASN A 457 -0.10 23.22 0.36
CA ASN A 457 -0.67 23.17 -0.97
C ASN A 457 -1.36 21.83 -1.29
N LEU A 458 -0.99 20.72 -0.64
CA LEU A 458 -1.57 19.40 -0.92
C LEU A 458 -3.09 19.35 -0.75
N TYR A 459 -3.61 19.98 0.29
CA TYR A 459 -5.06 20.00 0.52
C TYR A 459 -5.81 20.75 -0.57
N ALA A 460 -5.28 21.88 -1.00
CA ALA A 460 -5.85 22.65 -2.11
C ALA A 460 -5.75 21.89 -3.44
N LEU A 461 -4.65 21.16 -3.63
CA LEU A 461 -4.42 20.31 -4.80
C LEU A 461 -5.46 19.18 -4.86
N GLY A 462 -5.69 18.48 -3.75
CA GLY A 462 -6.70 17.43 -3.67
C GLY A 462 -8.11 17.89 -4.04
N LYS A 463 -8.47 19.14 -3.72
CA LYS A 463 -9.76 19.73 -4.09
C LYS A 463 -9.90 20.13 -5.57
N ARG A 464 -8.80 20.31 -6.28
CA ARG A 464 -8.81 20.70 -7.70
C ARG A 464 -9.07 19.54 -8.65
N HIS A 465 -8.76 18.34 -8.21
CA HIS A 465 -8.86 17.14 -9.05
C HIS A 465 -10.09 16.32 -8.69
N THR A 466 -10.89 16.00 -9.70
CA THR A 466 -12.06 15.13 -9.57
C THR A 466 -11.71 13.65 -9.78
N THR A 467 -10.49 13.37 -10.30
CA THR A 467 -10.00 12.01 -10.55
C THR A 467 -8.67 11.79 -9.88
N LEU A 468 -8.46 10.58 -9.35
CA LEU A 468 -7.19 10.15 -8.76
C LEU A 468 -6.05 10.22 -9.79
N ARG A 469 -6.33 9.88 -11.04
CA ARG A 469 -5.36 9.94 -12.15
C ARG A 469 -4.83 11.36 -12.35
N GLY A 470 -5.70 12.35 -12.46
CA GLY A 470 -5.29 13.75 -12.63
C GLY A 470 -4.51 14.28 -11.44
N LEU A 471 -4.87 13.86 -10.21
CA LEU A 471 -4.15 14.22 -8.99
C LEU A 471 -2.74 13.62 -8.99
N VAL A 472 -2.60 12.33 -9.29
CA VAL A 472 -1.27 11.66 -9.34
C VAL A 472 -0.40 12.27 -10.44
N GLN A 473 -0.94 12.56 -11.60
CA GLN A 473 -0.21 13.26 -12.68
C GLN A 473 0.31 14.63 -12.22
N ASP A 474 -0.51 15.43 -11.55
CA ASP A 474 -0.09 16.74 -11.05
C ASP A 474 0.98 16.60 -9.93
N LEU A 475 0.86 15.61 -9.06
CA LEU A 475 1.87 15.30 -8.04
C LEU A 475 3.21 14.92 -8.68
N LEU A 476 3.21 14.11 -9.73
CA LEU A 476 4.41 13.68 -10.44
C LEU A 476 5.04 14.83 -11.24
N SER A 477 4.26 15.54 -12.06
CA SER A 477 4.76 16.52 -13.02
C SER A 477 5.38 17.76 -12.38
N ARG A 478 4.78 18.27 -11.32
CA ARG A 478 5.23 19.54 -10.70
C ARG A 478 6.42 19.40 -9.78
N ARG A 479 6.75 18.17 -9.32
CA ARG A 479 7.60 18.01 -8.15
C ARG A 479 8.77 17.04 -8.26
N VAL A 480 8.81 16.23 -9.30
CA VAL A 480 9.97 15.36 -9.55
C VAL A 480 11.27 16.16 -9.59
N GLY A 481 11.28 17.35 -10.20
CA GLY A 481 12.44 18.25 -10.22
C GLY A 481 12.84 18.80 -8.85
N ARG A 482 11.89 19.06 -7.94
CA ARG A 482 12.18 19.56 -6.59
C ARG A 482 12.52 18.47 -5.56
N LEU A 483 11.99 17.27 -5.77
CA LEU A 483 12.36 16.08 -5.01
C LEU A 483 13.75 15.59 -5.39
N ARG A 484 14.23 15.87 -6.60
CA ARG A 484 15.50 15.40 -7.12
C ARG A 484 16.66 15.72 -6.19
N SER A 485 16.75 16.95 -5.67
CA SER A 485 17.82 17.32 -4.76
C SER A 485 17.79 16.62 -3.39
N VAL A 486 16.60 16.21 -2.93
CA VAL A 486 16.44 15.47 -1.65
C VAL A 486 16.62 13.98 -1.87
N LEU A 487 16.30 13.50 -3.06
CA LEU A 487 16.46 12.11 -3.47
C LEU A 487 17.91 11.80 -3.81
N ASP A 488 18.63 12.73 -4.43
CA ASP A 488 20.05 12.62 -4.74
C ASP A 488 20.90 12.45 -3.46
N ASP A 489 20.52 13.11 -2.36
CA ASP A 489 21.17 12.93 -1.05
C ASP A 489 20.90 11.56 -0.38
N ARG A 490 19.94 10.80 -0.86
CA ARG A 490 19.54 9.51 -0.25
C ARG A 490 19.95 8.28 -1.04
N HIS A 491 20.12 8.37 -2.35
CA HIS A 491 20.35 7.24 -3.25
C HIS A 491 21.20 7.63 -4.47
N ASP A 492 22.49 7.83 -4.26
CA ASP A 492 23.43 8.20 -5.35
C ASP A 492 23.49 7.18 -6.51
N GLU A 493 23.14 5.92 -6.29
CA GLU A 493 23.23 4.89 -7.32
C GLU A 493 21.89 4.52 -8.00
N ILE A 494 20.75 4.65 -7.31
CA ILE A 494 19.42 4.24 -7.83
C ILE A 494 18.65 5.43 -8.44
N SER A 495 19.05 6.65 -8.16
CA SER A 495 18.30 7.86 -8.50
C SER A 495 18.40 8.31 -9.95
N ASN A 496 19.42 7.90 -10.70
CA ASN A 496 19.54 8.26 -12.11
C ASN A 496 19.21 7.09 -13.05
N PRO A 497 17.97 6.98 -13.56
CA PRO A 497 17.59 5.88 -14.46
C PRO A 497 18.41 5.84 -15.74
N ALA A 498 19.02 6.94 -16.16
CA ALA A 498 19.91 6.99 -17.31
C ALA A 498 21.24 6.25 -17.09
N SER A 499 21.58 5.89 -15.85
CA SER A 499 22.77 5.06 -15.53
C SER A 499 22.57 3.58 -15.84
N PHE A 500 21.36 3.15 -16.18
CA PHE A 500 21.00 1.75 -16.45
C PHE A 500 20.69 1.56 -17.94
N PRO A 501 21.58 0.92 -18.72
CA PRO A 501 21.40 0.80 -20.17
C PRO A 501 20.14 0.06 -20.61
N ASP A 502 19.70 -0.95 -19.85
CA ASP A 502 18.47 -1.70 -20.09
C ASP A 502 17.22 -0.82 -19.88
N VAL A 503 17.21 -0.01 -18.84
CA VAL A 503 16.12 0.96 -18.56
C VAL A 503 16.04 2.00 -19.69
N VAL A 504 17.17 2.51 -20.16
CA VAL A 504 17.25 3.45 -21.31
C VAL A 504 16.76 2.80 -22.59
N ALA A 505 17.13 1.53 -22.84
CA ALA A 505 16.68 0.80 -24.02
C ALA A 505 15.14 0.60 -24.01
N VAL A 506 14.59 0.19 -22.87
CA VAL A 506 13.12 0.06 -22.71
C VAL A 506 12.43 1.41 -22.86
N ALA A 507 12.95 2.48 -22.27
CA ALA A 507 12.41 3.83 -22.43
C ALA A 507 12.36 4.27 -23.90
N SER A 508 13.43 3.99 -24.66
CA SER A 508 13.50 4.31 -26.10
C SER A 508 12.48 3.53 -26.93
N ARG A 509 12.31 2.23 -26.64
CA ARG A 509 11.29 1.38 -27.29
C ARG A 509 9.87 1.86 -26.99
N LEU A 510 9.59 2.14 -25.72
CA LEU A 510 8.29 2.66 -25.27
C LEU A 510 7.97 4.01 -25.93
N ARG A 511 8.96 4.92 -26.00
CA ARG A 511 8.80 6.20 -26.68
C ARG A 511 8.43 6.01 -28.15
N ALA A 512 9.21 5.21 -28.88
CA ALA A 512 8.94 4.93 -30.28
C ALA A 512 7.56 4.27 -30.50
N ALA A 513 7.10 3.44 -29.60
CA ALA A 513 5.76 2.84 -29.65
C ALA A 513 4.67 3.88 -29.41
N ARG A 514 4.83 4.73 -28.40
CA ARG A 514 3.89 5.81 -28.07
C ARG A 514 3.74 6.80 -29.23
N ASP A 515 4.84 7.25 -29.81
CA ASP A 515 4.85 8.24 -30.89
C ASP A 515 4.14 7.73 -32.17
N ARG A 516 4.03 6.41 -32.32
CA ARG A 516 3.19 5.77 -33.32
C ARG A 516 1.72 5.63 -32.91
N GLY A 517 1.30 6.22 -31.82
CA GLY A 517 -0.05 6.05 -31.25
C GLY A 517 -0.30 4.63 -30.74
N GLY A 518 0.76 3.93 -30.32
CA GLY A 518 0.78 2.51 -30.08
C GLY A 518 0.18 2.09 -28.76
N GLU A 519 0.12 0.79 -28.64
CA GLU A 519 -0.31 0.07 -27.45
C GLU A 519 0.92 -0.60 -26.81
N VAL A 520 0.88 -0.84 -25.50
CA VAL A 520 1.92 -1.59 -24.82
C VAL A 520 1.34 -2.85 -24.20
N TRP A 521 2.09 -3.92 -24.27
CA TRP A 521 1.80 -5.17 -23.55
C TRP A 521 2.92 -5.46 -22.56
N MET A 522 2.54 -5.86 -21.34
CA MET A 522 3.45 -6.32 -20.31
C MET A 522 2.90 -7.54 -19.58
N PRO A 523 3.76 -8.41 -19.03
CA PRO A 523 3.31 -9.53 -18.21
C PRO A 523 2.61 -9.02 -16.97
N ARG A 524 1.77 -9.86 -16.34
CA ARG A 524 1.19 -9.55 -15.03
C ARG A 524 2.28 -9.62 -13.97
N THR A 525 2.43 -8.54 -13.22
CA THR A 525 3.43 -8.41 -12.15
C THR A 525 2.81 -8.47 -10.75
N GLY A 526 1.49 -8.52 -10.68
CA GLY A 526 0.69 -8.62 -9.46
C GLY A 526 0.89 -7.48 -8.43
N GLY A 527 -0.15 -6.73 -8.15
CA GLY A 527 -0.18 -5.65 -7.15
C GLY A 527 0.32 -4.29 -7.62
N VAL A 528 1.34 -4.23 -8.48
CA VAL A 528 1.85 -3.00 -9.10
C VAL A 528 1.24 -2.73 -10.47
N GLU A 529 0.51 -3.67 -11.02
CA GLU A 529 -0.09 -3.59 -12.37
C GLU A 529 -0.97 -2.35 -12.55
N ILE A 530 -1.76 -2.03 -11.55
CA ILE A 530 -2.66 -0.87 -11.61
C ILE A 530 -1.85 0.41 -11.67
N ALA A 531 -0.77 0.50 -10.89
CA ALA A 531 0.10 1.67 -10.87
C ALA A 531 0.87 1.81 -12.19
N LEU A 532 1.48 0.73 -12.69
CA LEU A 532 2.20 0.72 -13.96
C LEU A 532 1.26 1.02 -15.14
N LYS A 533 0.06 0.43 -15.16
CA LYS A 533 -0.95 0.74 -16.17
C LYS A 533 -1.36 2.21 -16.12
N ALA A 534 -1.58 2.76 -14.93
CA ALA A 534 -1.92 4.17 -14.77
C ALA A 534 -0.79 5.08 -15.28
N ILE A 535 0.46 4.78 -14.96
CA ILE A 535 1.64 5.53 -15.37
C ILE A 535 1.80 5.47 -16.90
N LEU A 536 1.78 4.29 -17.52
CA LEU A 536 1.90 4.13 -18.96
C LEU A 536 0.76 4.81 -19.72
N SER A 537 -0.47 4.71 -19.20
CA SER A 537 -1.60 5.44 -19.76
C SER A 537 -1.44 6.97 -19.60
N ALA A 538 -0.81 7.42 -18.52
CA ALA A 538 -0.56 8.83 -18.26
C ALA A 538 0.45 9.44 -19.24
N ILE A 539 1.48 8.69 -19.61
CA ILE A 539 2.49 9.11 -20.60
C ILE A 539 2.04 8.94 -22.06
N GLY A 540 0.77 8.63 -22.31
CA GLY A 540 0.16 8.77 -23.64
C GLY A 540 -0.07 7.49 -24.43
N PHE A 541 0.08 6.30 -23.83
CA PHE A 541 -0.29 5.05 -24.51
C PHE A 541 -1.81 4.93 -24.69
N SER A 542 -2.24 4.56 -25.90
CA SER A 542 -3.65 4.39 -26.24
C SER A 542 -4.30 3.20 -25.51
N ALA A 543 -3.54 2.13 -25.28
CA ALA A 543 -3.94 0.99 -24.48
C ALA A 543 -2.74 0.33 -23.79
N VAL A 544 -2.98 -0.20 -22.57
CA VAL A 544 -2.01 -0.99 -21.79
C VAL A 544 -2.62 -2.35 -21.49
N HIS A 545 -2.06 -3.38 -22.12
CA HIS A 545 -2.49 -4.77 -21.97
C HIS A 545 -1.65 -5.48 -20.90
N LEU A 546 -2.33 -6.22 -20.03
CA LEU A 546 -1.74 -6.93 -18.88
C LEU A 546 -1.94 -8.44 -19.02
N GLY A 547 -0.87 -9.17 -19.29
CA GLY A 547 -0.93 -10.61 -19.46
C GLY A 547 -1.81 -11.06 -20.66
N GLY A 548 -2.09 -12.37 -20.75
CA GLY A 548 -2.80 -12.92 -21.88
C GLY A 548 -2.02 -12.87 -23.19
N THR A 549 -2.70 -12.96 -24.31
CA THR A 549 -2.08 -12.89 -25.65
C THR A 549 -1.69 -11.44 -25.96
N CYS A 550 -0.42 -11.22 -26.32
CA CYS A 550 0.05 -9.91 -26.73
C CYS A 550 -0.59 -9.52 -28.07
N PRO A 551 -1.29 -8.38 -28.17
CA PRO A 551 -1.80 -7.88 -29.43
C PRO A 551 -0.66 -7.63 -30.43
N ALA A 552 -0.88 -7.92 -31.70
CA ALA A 552 0.14 -7.79 -32.75
C ALA A 552 0.67 -6.34 -32.92
N ARG A 553 -0.09 -5.34 -32.49
CA ARG A 553 0.26 -3.92 -32.57
C ARG A 553 0.90 -3.37 -31.29
N ALA A 554 0.88 -4.13 -30.19
CA ALA A 554 1.39 -3.67 -28.92
C ALA A 554 2.92 -3.86 -28.85
N GLU A 555 3.61 -2.84 -28.33
CA GLU A 555 5.01 -2.97 -27.94
C GLU A 555 5.12 -3.92 -26.76
N ARG A 556 5.93 -4.96 -26.91
CA ARG A 556 6.07 -6.02 -25.92
C ARG A 556 7.26 -5.73 -25.01
N ILE A 557 6.98 -5.59 -23.74
CA ILE A 557 8.01 -5.47 -22.69
C ILE A 557 8.05 -6.74 -21.88
N HIS A 558 9.19 -7.41 -21.86
CA HIS A 558 9.44 -8.63 -21.10
C HIS A 558 10.16 -8.33 -19.79
N ALA A 559 10.11 -9.30 -18.86
CA ALA A 559 10.88 -9.22 -17.62
C ALA A 559 12.40 -9.13 -17.89
N ASP A 560 12.87 -9.84 -18.90
CA ASP A 560 14.28 -9.84 -19.32
C ASP A 560 14.79 -8.52 -19.91
N ASP A 561 13.87 -7.61 -20.25
CA ASP A 561 14.24 -6.30 -20.77
C ASP A 561 14.81 -5.36 -19.67
N LEU A 562 14.63 -5.70 -18.40
CA LEU A 562 14.97 -4.84 -17.25
C LEU A 562 15.71 -5.61 -16.13
N PRO A 563 16.81 -6.32 -16.44
CA PRO A 563 17.52 -7.15 -15.46
C PRO A 563 18.21 -6.38 -14.35
N SER A 564 18.57 -5.10 -14.58
CA SER A 564 19.35 -4.32 -13.62
C SER A 564 18.57 -3.88 -12.38
N MET A 565 17.25 -3.70 -12.48
CA MET A 565 16.42 -3.16 -11.40
C MET A 565 15.23 -4.05 -11.04
N GLY A 566 15.03 -5.15 -11.77
CA GLY A 566 13.78 -5.89 -11.75
C GLY A 566 12.67 -5.20 -12.54
N PHE A 567 11.71 -5.99 -13.02
CA PHE A 567 10.74 -5.57 -14.03
C PHE A 567 9.90 -4.34 -13.63
N ALA A 568 9.30 -4.38 -12.44
CA ALA A 568 8.37 -3.34 -12.01
C ALA A 568 9.07 -2.00 -11.80
N LEU A 569 10.19 -1.99 -11.10
CA LEU A 569 10.98 -0.78 -10.85
C LEU A 569 11.63 -0.27 -12.13
N GLY A 570 12.21 -1.16 -12.94
CA GLY A 570 12.83 -0.79 -14.21
C GLY A 570 11.83 -0.19 -15.20
N LEU A 571 10.61 -0.76 -15.31
CA LEU A 571 9.56 -0.20 -16.16
C LEU A 571 9.07 1.17 -15.66
N PHE A 572 8.97 1.33 -14.34
CA PHE A 572 8.65 2.62 -13.73
C PHE A 572 9.72 3.67 -14.06
N LYS A 573 11.00 3.31 -13.92
CA LYS A 573 12.14 4.19 -14.27
C LYS A 573 12.22 4.49 -15.76
N ALA A 574 11.90 3.52 -16.61
CA ALA A 574 11.81 3.74 -18.07
C ALA A 574 10.67 4.74 -18.41
N ALA A 575 9.52 4.62 -17.74
CA ALA A 575 8.42 5.59 -17.89
C ALA A 575 8.83 7.00 -17.42
N GLN A 576 9.57 7.10 -16.32
CA GLN A 576 10.13 8.38 -15.85
C GLN A 576 11.09 9.01 -16.89
N LEU A 577 11.96 8.21 -17.53
CA LEU A 577 12.83 8.70 -18.58
C LEU A 577 12.07 9.24 -19.79
N ILE A 578 10.94 8.63 -20.13
CA ILE A 578 10.09 9.12 -21.23
C ILE A 578 9.51 10.50 -20.88
N GLU A 579 9.00 10.69 -19.68
CA GLU A 579 8.50 11.99 -19.21
C GLU A 579 9.61 13.06 -19.09
N MET A 580 10.79 12.67 -18.63
CA MET A 580 11.95 13.56 -18.54
C MET A 580 12.43 14.00 -19.93
N ASP A 581 12.36 13.11 -20.91
CA ASP A 581 12.75 13.41 -22.30
C ASP A 581 11.65 14.14 -23.09
N GLU A 582 10.39 14.12 -22.67
CA GLU A 582 9.39 15.05 -23.20
C GLU A 582 9.72 16.51 -22.83
N ALA A 583 10.25 16.72 -21.63
CA ALA A 583 10.91 17.98 -21.35
C ALA A 583 12.09 18.23 -22.30
N SER A 584 12.84 17.21 -22.69
CA SER A 584 14.00 17.25 -23.57
C SER A 584 13.62 17.26 -25.05
N ALA A 585 12.57 16.61 -25.51
CA ALA A 585 12.03 16.75 -26.87
C ALA A 585 11.35 18.11 -27.07
N ALA A 586 10.80 18.73 -26.05
CA ALA A 586 10.46 20.15 -26.05
C ALA A 586 11.71 21.04 -26.24
N PHE A 587 12.90 20.50 -25.95
CA PHE A 587 14.19 21.17 -26.06
C PHE A 587 14.91 20.92 -27.42
N GLU A 588 14.34 20.15 -28.34
CA GLU A 588 14.84 20.14 -29.74
C GLU A 588 14.60 21.46 -30.47
N ASN A 589 13.55 22.17 -30.13
CA ASN A 589 13.19 23.45 -30.68
C ASN A 589 12.71 24.39 -29.57
N PHE A 590 13.65 25.15 -28.98
CA PHE A 590 13.34 26.05 -27.87
C PHE A 590 14.23 27.28 -27.93
N THR A 591 13.86 28.29 -27.15
CA THR A 591 14.73 29.42 -26.86
C THR A 591 15.02 29.39 -25.34
N ALA A 592 16.28 29.15 -24.98
CA ALA A 592 16.72 29.32 -23.60
C ALA A 592 17.02 30.81 -23.37
N ILE A 593 16.57 31.33 -22.24
CA ILE A 593 16.82 32.71 -21.84
C ILE A 593 17.55 32.65 -20.48
N ASP A 594 18.60 33.44 -20.40
CA ASP A 594 19.35 33.64 -19.16
C ASP A 594 19.41 35.14 -18.84
N LEU A 595 19.28 35.47 -17.58
CA LEU A 595 19.21 36.83 -17.08
C LEU A 595 20.10 36.96 -15.86
N GLU A 596 21.00 37.94 -15.91
CA GLU A 596 21.70 38.39 -14.70
C GLU A 596 21.07 39.70 -14.20
N THR A 597 21.06 39.87 -12.90
CA THR A 597 20.32 40.95 -12.26
C THR A 597 21.17 41.67 -11.18
N THR A 598 20.77 42.88 -10.87
CA THR A 598 21.47 43.72 -9.83
C THR A 598 21.33 43.14 -8.41
N ASP A 599 20.33 42.29 -8.14
CA ASP A 599 20.04 41.69 -6.85
C ASP A 599 19.24 40.35 -7.03
N ALA A 600 19.24 39.54 -6.02
CA ALA A 600 18.39 38.33 -5.95
C ALA A 600 16.91 38.61 -5.61
N ASP A 601 16.58 39.81 -5.16
CA ASP A 601 15.18 40.22 -4.91
C ASP A 601 14.50 40.65 -6.22
N THR A 602 13.73 39.76 -6.80
CA THR A 602 13.02 39.92 -8.10
C THR A 602 12.01 41.06 -8.12
N THR A 603 11.73 41.72 -6.99
CA THR A 603 10.80 42.85 -6.92
C THR A 603 11.50 44.19 -7.15
N THR A 604 12.79 44.24 -6.89
CA THR A 604 13.60 45.45 -6.99
C THR A 604 14.81 45.35 -7.91
N ALA A 605 15.14 44.10 -8.30
CA ALA A 605 16.27 43.86 -9.18
C ALA A 605 15.99 44.32 -10.62
N GLU A 606 17.05 44.91 -11.23
CA GLU A 606 17.05 45.23 -12.64
C GLU A 606 18.01 44.30 -13.42
N ILE A 607 17.73 44.06 -14.71
CA ILE A 607 18.54 43.22 -15.57
C ILE A 607 19.87 43.89 -15.88
N VAL A 608 20.98 43.16 -15.77
CA VAL A 608 22.34 43.60 -16.13
C VAL A 608 22.92 42.86 -17.34
N GLU A 609 22.45 41.63 -17.60
CA GLU A 609 22.76 40.89 -18.79
C GLU A 609 21.49 40.18 -19.28
N LEU A 610 21.30 40.15 -20.57
CA LEU A 610 20.20 39.48 -21.24
C LEU A 610 20.78 38.60 -22.35
N ALA A 611 20.69 37.28 -22.15
CA ALA A 611 21.17 36.29 -23.08
C ALA A 611 20.04 35.36 -23.52
N ALA A 612 20.11 34.90 -24.74
CA ALA A 612 19.24 33.87 -25.26
C ALA A 612 19.96 32.99 -26.29
N VAL A 613 19.60 31.74 -26.30
CA VAL A 613 20.08 30.76 -27.30
C VAL A 613 18.86 30.09 -27.90
N ARG A 614 18.76 30.18 -29.23
CA ARG A 614 17.73 29.46 -29.98
C ARG A 614 18.27 28.14 -30.47
N VAL A 615 17.63 27.07 -30.01
CA VAL A 615 17.96 25.72 -30.43
C VAL A 615 16.93 25.24 -31.45
N ARG A 616 17.42 24.64 -32.55
CA ARG A 616 16.62 24.01 -33.60
C ARG A 616 17.18 22.61 -33.85
N ASN A 617 16.31 21.60 -33.78
CA ASN A 617 16.69 20.18 -33.95
C ASN A 617 17.89 19.77 -33.06
N GLY A 618 17.89 20.24 -31.82
CA GLY A 618 18.95 19.95 -30.85
C GLY A 618 20.28 20.69 -31.06
N LEU A 619 20.37 21.58 -32.05
CA LEU A 619 21.56 22.37 -32.36
C LEU A 619 21.32 23.87 -32.11
N ILE A 620 22.35 24.56 -31.62
CA ILE A 620 22.31 26.01 -31.46
C ILE A 620 22.22 26.65 -32.84
N ALA A 621 21.11 27.27 -33.16
CA ALA A 621 20.86 27.94 -34.41
C ALA A 621 21.26 29.42 -34.38
N GLU A 622 20.95 30.10 -33.31
CA GLU A 622 21.20 31.51 -33.09
C GLU A 622 21.50 31.78 -31.61
N SER A 623 22.29 32.81 -31.34
CA SER A 623 22.53 33.29 -30.00
C SER A 623 22.42 34.81 -29.91
N PHE A 624 21.89 35.28 -28.82
CA PHE A 624 21.79 36.70 -28.48
C PHE A 624 22.41 36.89 -27.10
N ALA A 625 23.29 37.85 -26.91
CA ALA A 625 23.79 38.22 -25.62
C ALA A 625 24.13 39.70 -25.61
N THR A 626 23.72 40.42 -24.59
CA THR A 626 24.02 41.82 -24.45
C THR A 626 23.97 42.24 -22.96
N LEU A 627 24.88 43.14 -22.63
CA LEU A 627 24.85 43.81 -21.35
C LEU A 627 23.77 44.90 -21.35
N VAL A 628 23.19 45.11 -20.17
CA VAL A 628 22.10 46.07 -19.95
C VAL A 628 22.53 47.02 -18.83
N LYS A 629 22.39 48.33 -19.03
CA LYS A 629 22.67 49.32 -18.00
C LYS A 629 21.52 49.48 -17.02
N PRO A 630 21.70 49.08 -15.76
CA PRO A 630 20.65 49.23 -14.75
C PRO A 630 20.57 50.67 -14.25
N ARG A 631 19.48 50.98 -13.55
CA ARG A 631 19.27 52.26 -12.86
C ARG A 631 19.75 52.23 -11.42
N VAL A 632 19.91 51.01 -10.87
CA VAL A 632 20.34 50.76 -9.50
C VAL A 632 21.71 50.06 -9.49
N PRO A 633 22.54 50.28 -8.50
CA PRO A 633 23.83 49.61 -8.43
C PRO A 633 23.72 48.08 -8.28
N ILE A 634 24.70 47.35 -8.80
CA ILE A 634 24.81 45.90 -8.62
C ILE A 634 25.29 45.63 -7.20
N VAL A 635 24.54 44.85 -6.43
CA VAL A 635 24.95 44.49 -5.07
C VAL A 635 26.11 43.48 -5.09
N ALA A 636 26.94 43.50 -4.06
CA ALA A 636 28.15 42.66 -3.98
C ALA A 636 27.81 41.17 -4.13
N ALA A 637 26.69 40.70 -3.55
CA ALA A 637 26.27 39.34 -3.64
C ALA A 637 25.86 38.90 -5.11
N ALA A 638 25.36 39.83 -5.89
CA ALA A 638 25.06 39.59 -7.31
C ALA A 638 26.36 39.56 -8.12
N THR A 639 27.30 40.51 -7.86
CA THR A 639 28.63 40.47 -8.47
C THR A 639 29.36 39.16 -8.17
N ASP A 640 29.28 38.64 -6.95
CA ASP A 640 29.89 37.35 -6.58
C ASP A 640 29.25 36.16 -7.33
N ALA A 641 27.98 36.27 -7.75
CA ALA A 641 27.27 35.23 -8.49
C ALA A 641 27.60 35.22 -9.98
N HIS A 642 27.59 36.36 -10.65
CA HIS A 642 27.72 36.45 -12.11
C HIS A 642 28.97 37.20 -12.59
N GLY A 643 29.76 37.79 -11.70
CA GLY A 643 31.06 38.44 -11.99
C GLY A 643 30.97 39.86 -12.53
N LEU A 644 29.77 40.35 -12.90
CA LEU A 644 29.59 41.69 -13.47
C LEU A 644 29.58 42.77 -12.37
N ARG A 645 30.18 43.92 -12.69
CA ARG A 645 30.23 45.09 -11.82
C ARG A 645 29.61 46.30 -12.50
N ASP A 646 29.26 47.35 -11.77
CA ASP A 646 28.75 48.61 -12.32
C ASP A 646 29.60 49.18 -13.44
N ALA A 647 30.93 49.01 -13.35
CA ALA A 647 31.86 49.47 -14.41
C ALA A 647 31.66 48.71 -15.73
N ASP A 648 31.32 47.44 -15.72
CA ASP A 648 31.19 46.57 -16.87
C ASP A 648 29.93 46.93 -17.69
N VAL A 649 28.89 47.40 -17.01
CA VAL A 649 27.60 47.78 -17.62
C VAL A 649 27.43 49.28 -17.84
N ALA A 650 28.43 50.11 -17.43
CA ALA A 650 28.33 51.58 -17.48
C ALA A 650 28.09 52.11 -18.88
N ALA A 651 28.68 51.47 -19.88
CA ALA A 651 28.57 51.89 -21.30
C ALA A 651 27.47 51.12 -22.05
N ALA A 652 26.78 50.18 -21.40
CA ALA A 652 25.72 49.39 -22.04
C ALA A 652 24.45 50.21 -22.30
N SER A 653 23.64 49.77 -23.27
CA SER A 653 22.32 50.33 -23.56
C SER A 653 21.35 50.02 -22.39
N ARG A 654 20.30 50.83 -22.28
CA ARG A 654 19.24 50.59 -21.32
C ARG A 654 18.32 49.48 -21.75
N PHE A 655 17.61 48.90 -20.82
CA PHE A 655 16.68 47.78 -21.09
C PHE A 655 15.66 48.11 -22.18
N GLU A 656 15.09 49.30 -22.14
CA GLU A 656 14.13 49.79 -23.10
C GLU A 656 14.67 49.81 -24.52
N ASP A 657 15.96 50.05 -24.69
CA ASP A 657 16.62 50.09 -26.02
C ASP A 657 16.98 48.66 -26.52
N VAL A 658 17.28 47.74 -25.59
CA VAL A 658 17.66 46.36 -25.88
C VAL A 658 16.45 45.47 -26.14
N TRP A 659 15.36 45.71 -25.43
CA TRP A 659 14.17 44.89 -25.46
C TRP A 659 13.55 44.64 -26.83
N PRO A 660 13.44 45.64 -27.76
CA PRO A 660 12.92 45.40 -29.09
C PRO A 660 13.73 44.37 -29.89
N ALA A 661 15.06 44.44 -29.80
CA ALA A 661 15.96 43.49 -30.49
C ALA A 661 15.86 42.09 -29.91
N PHE A 662 15.82 41.98 -28.57
CA PHE A 662 15.61 40.70 -27.89
C PHE A 662 14.25 40.09 -28.20
N ARG A 663 13.19 40.89 -28.23
CA ARG A 663 11.84 40.42 -28.59
C ARG A 663 11.75 39.94 -30.04
N ALA A 664 12.53 40.50 -30.94
CA ALA A 664 12.60 40.08 -32.35
C ALA A 664 13.43 38.79 -32.54
N PHE A 665 14.41 38.57 -31.65
CA PHE A 665 15.16 37.34 -31.55
C PHE A 665 14.26 36.20 -31.05
#